data_69787057a1f9833e097aadcda896d509
#
_entry.id   69787057a1f9833e097aadcda896d509
#
_cell.length_a   1.000
_cell.length_b   1.000
_cell.length_c   1.000
_cell.angle_alpha   90.00
_cell.angle_beta   90.00
_cell.angle_gamma   90.00
#
_symmetry.space_group_name_H-M   'P 1'
#
loop_
_entity.id
_entity.type
_entity.pdbx_description
1 polymer ?
#
loop_
_entity_poly.entity_id
_entity_poly.type
_entity_poly.pdbx_seq_one_letter_code
_entity_poly.pdbx_strand_id
1 'polypeptide(L)'
;MDYEALKDQWSDVEDRDGIRLSWNTFPSTRMEASRLVVPIAAVYTPLKEKPDSPLLQYEPDSNVDVRARIWICPFCLMRNPLPPHYKDITENAIPPELHPQSTTIEYQLARPAPAPPIFVYVVDTCQEEDSLKALKDTLILSLSLLPPNALVGLITYGTMAQVHELGYTECAKSYVFRGSKEYAAKQVQEMLGLLAAGPRPNMPQQPTRPPVGPAARFLLPVQQAEFQITNVLEQLQRDPWPVANDKRPLRCTGVALSVAVGLLETSFQNAGGRIMVFTSGPATEGPGHVVGPELKEPMRSHHDIDRDNIKYYKKAVKFYDALAKRAANNGHVVDIFAGCLDQVGLLEMKNLANFTGGHMLLTDSFTSSQFKQSFVRVFDKDANDNLLMGFNASLEVLTTKELKVTGLIGHAVSLNKKSSSVGETECGIGNTCAWKMCGIDPSSSYGVYFEIANQGGPAAVQPGPQRGMMQFLTYYQHASGHYHLRVTTVARPLSGPAGDPTLAQSFDQEAAAVLMARIAVYKADVDDGPDVIRWVDRMLIRLCSRFADYRKDDPTSFRLEKNFTLYPQFMFHLRRSQFLQVFNNSPDETAFYRHVLNHEDVGDALVMIQPTLDSYSLEHEGSQPVLLDSASIQPTHILLLDTFFHILIFHGETIAEWRKAGYQDQEGYENLKALLEQPKEDARELIADRFPLPRFIVCDAGGSQARFLLSKLNPSTTHTTGGYGGGVTSQTIFTDDVSLQTFMDHLMKYVIRKCFTNVMNEANPPI
;
A
#
# COMPACT_ATOMS: atom_id res chain seq x y z
N MET A 1 -20.74 -1.08 26.10
CA MET A 1 -20.66 0.00 25.11
C MET A 1 -21.29 -0.48 23.81
N ASP A 2 -21.95 0.41 23.09
CA ASP A 2 -22.46 0.03 21.77
C ASP A 2 -21.29 -0.10 20.79
N TYR A 3 -21.36 -1.03 19.82
CA TYR A 3 -20.29 -1.27 18.87
C TYR A 3 -19.99 -0.03 18.00
N GLU A 4 -21.03 0.68 17.58
CA GLU A 4 -20.85 1.90 16.77
C GLU A 4 -20.03 2.96 17.53
N ALA A 5 -20.30 3.17 18.80
CA ALA A 5 -19.53 4.10 19.63
C ALA A 5 -18.06 3.66 19.82
N LEU A 6 -17.80 2.34 19.84
CA LEU A 6 -16.42 1.82 19.88
C LEU A 6 -15.71 2.00 18.53
N LYS A 7 -16.43 1.75 17.44
CA LYS A 7 -15.92 1.93 16.08
C LYS A 7 -15.52 3.40 15.86
N ASP A 8 -16.40 4.35 16.21
CA ASP A 8 -16.11 5.77 16.10
C ASP A 8 -14.88 6.15 16.92
N GLN A 9 -14.77 5.66 18.16
CA GLN A 9 -13.59 5.86 18.98
C GLN A 9 -12.31 5.30 18.36
N TRP A 10 -12.35 4.15 17.69
CA TRP A 10 -11.19 3.57 17.03
C TRP A 10 -10.81 4.33 15.76
N SER A 11 -11.79 4.83 15.01
CA SER A 11 -11.57 5.73 13.87
C SER A 11 -10.94 7.05 14.31
N ASP A 12 -11.44 7.66 15.39
CA ASP A 12 -10.86 8.88 15.99
C ASP A 12 -9.39 8.68 16.38
N VAL A 13 -9.04 7.49 16.91
CA VAL A 13 -7.64 7.14 17.25
C VAL A 13 -6.81 6.94 15.98
N GLU A 14 -7.36 6.31 14.95
CA GLU A 14 -6.69 6.17 13.65
C GLU A 14 -6.42 7.54 13.04
N ASP A 15 -7.41 8.44 13.04
CA ASP A 15 -7.27 9.79 12.50
C ASP A 15 -6.27 10.64 13.31
N ARG A 16 -6.22 10.44 14.63
CA ARG A 16 -5.29 11.15 15.51
C ARG A 16 -3.84 10.64 15.42
N ASP A 17 -3.67 9.32 15.48
CA ASP A 17 -2.37 8.67 15.70
C ASP A 17 -1.89 7.85 14.49
N GLY A 18 -2.72 7.67 13.48
CA GLY A 18 -2.44 6.80 12.33
C GLY A 18 -2.40 5.31 12.73
N ILE A 19 -3.08 4.89 13.79
CA ILE A 19 -3.03 3.49 14.26
C ILE A 19 -4.43 2.94 14.48
N ARG A 20 -4.69 1.78 13.88
CA ARG A 20 -5.89 0.99 14.12
C ARG A 20 -5.54 -0.46 14.41
N LEU A 21 -6.07 -1.02 15.49
CA LEU A 21 -5.71 -2.34 16.01
C LEU A 21 -6.81 -3.37 15.73
N SER A 22 -6.44 -4.62 15.44
CA SER A 22 -7.37 -5.75 15.36
C SER A 22 -8.03 -6.09 16.69
N TRP A 23 -7.32 -5.87 17.80
CA TRP A 23 -7.78 -6.07 19.18
C TRP A 23 -7.35 -4.88 20.03
N ASN A 24 -8.29 -4.25 20.74
CA ASN A 24 -8.04 -3.10 21.61
C ASN A 24 -7.85 -3.48 23.10
N THR A 25 -7.94 -4.76 23.42
CA THR A 25 -7.49 -5.40 24.67
C THR A 25 -6.64 -6.59 24.28
N PHE A 26 -5.48 -6.78 24.92
CA PHE A 26 -4.58 -7.87 24.58
C PHE A 26 -4.77 -9.04 25.55
N PRO A 27 -4.65 -10.29 25.08
CA PRO A 27 -4.68 -11.45 25.96
C PRO A 27 -3.51 -11.40 26.94
N SER A 28 -3.75 -11.83 28.19
CA SER A 28 -2.73 -11.85 29.23
C SER A 28 -1.76 -13.02 29.12
N THR A 29 -2.09 -14.05 28.35
CA THR A 29 -1.29 -15.25 28.19
C THR A 29 -1.11 -15.66 26.73
N ARG A 30 0.01 -16.31 26.41
CA ARG A 30 0.28 -16.85 25.06
C ARG A 30 -0.77 -17.90 24.65
N MET A 31 -1.29 -18.66 25.61
CA MET A 31 -2.35 -19.66 25.33
C MET A 31 -3.66 -18.99 24.88
N GLU A 32 -4.06 -17.88 25.50
CA GLU A 32 -5.21 -17.10 25.04
C GLU A 32 -4.95 -16.46 23.67
N ALA A 33 -3.77 -15.88 23.46
CA ALA A 33 -3.36 -15.31 22.19
C ALA A 33 -3.44 -16.34 21.04
N SER A 34 -2.99 -17.57 21.25
CA SER A 34 -3.09 -18.64 20.24
C SER A 34 -4.54 -19.01 19.86
N ARG A 35 -5.50 -18.68 20.71
CA ARG A 35 -6.93 -18.93 20.50
C ARG A 35 -7.68 -17.79 19.79
N LEU A 36 -7.05 -16.63 19.60
CA LEU A 36 -7.69 -15.46 18.98
C LEU A 36 -8.03 -15.69 17.50
N VAL A 37 -7.28 -16.54 16.81
CA VAL A 37 -7.38 -16.83 15.37
C VAL A 37 -6.89 -15.67 14.49
N VAL A 38 -7.44 -14.47 14.69
CA VAL A 38 -6.92 -13.24 14.11
C VAL A 38 -5.76 -12.74 14.97
N PRO A 39 -4.58 -12.50 14.43
CA PRO A 39 -3.43 -12.04 15.19
C PRO A 39 -3.65 -10.67 15.82
N ILE A 40 -2.96 -10.39 16.93
CA ILE A 40 -2.82 -9.04 17.44
C ILE A 40 -1.97 -8.28 16.43
N ALA A 41 -2.53 -7.24 15.85
CA ALA A 41 -1.85 -6.46 14.82
C ALA A 41 -2.36 -5.02 14.75
N ALA A 42 -1.55 -4.16 14.16
CA ALA A 42 -1.87 -2.76 13.90
C ALA A 42 -1.76 -2.45 12.41
N VAL A 43 -2.69 -1.69 11.86
CA VAL A 43 -2.48 -0.91 10.64
C VAL A 43 -1.91 0.43 11.10
N TYR A 44 -0.69 0.76 10.66
CA TYR A 44 0.02 1.98 11.02
C TYR A 44 0.28 2.84 9.79
N THR A 45 -0.24 4.06 9.79
CA THR A 45 -0.10 5.07 8.73
C THR A 45 0.75 6.23 9.27
N PRO A 46 2.07 6.22 9.06
CA PRO A 46 3.01 7.15 9.71
C PRO A 46 2.71 8.62 9.48
N LEU A 47 2.31 8.99 8.25
CA LEU A 47 2.10 10.38 7.84
C LEU A 47 0.63 10.74 7.63
N LYS A 48 -0.32 9.97 8.20
CA LYS A 48 -1.74 10.28 8.05
C LYS A 48 -2.00 11.76 8.37
N GLU A 49 -2.68 12.45 7.46
CA GLU A 49 -2.98 13.87 7.60
C GLU A 49 -4.01 14.13 8.71
N LYS A 50 -3.88 15.27 9.35
CA LYS A 50 -4.73 15.72 10.46
C LYS A 50 -5.17 17.16 10.19
N PRO A 51 -6.27 17.37 9.44
CA PRO A 51 -6.66 18.71 9.02
C PRO A 51 -6.99 19.66 10.20
N ASP A 52 -7.47 19.15 11.32
CA ASP A 52 -8.01 19.98 12.42
C ASP A 52 -7.25 19.89 13.75
N SER A 53 -6.14 19.16 13.82
CA SER A 53 -5.40 18.99 15.07
C SER A 53 -3.91 19.13 14.87
N PRO A 54 -3.22 20.11 15.47
CA PRO A 54 -1.77 20.10 15.48
C PRO A 54 -1.27 18.83 16.15
N LEU A 55 -0.17 18.28 15.65
CA LEU A 55 0.52 17.13 16.25
C LEU A 55 0.76 17.43 17.74
N LEU A 56 -0.04 16.83 18.60
CA LEU A 56 0.05 17.00 20.05
C LEU A 56 1.00 15.97 20.65
N GLN A 57 1.58 16.33 21.73
CA GLN A 57 2.76 15.69 22.31
C GLN A 57 2.39 14.72 23.45
N TYR A 58 3.22 13.71 23.66
CA TYR A 58 3.04 12.46 24.40
C TYR A 58 2.98 12.55 25.92
N GLU A 59 2.36 11.53 26.56
CA GLU A 59 2.45 11.20 27.95
C GLU A 59 3.35 10.01 28.25
N PRO A 60 4.23 10.09 29.24
CA PRO A 60 4.63 8.92 29.98
C PRO A 60 3.66 8.66 31.12
N ASP A 61 3.14 7.47 31.19
CA ASP A 61 2.57 6.91 32.40
C ASP A 61 3.53 7.19 33.58
N SER A 62 3.00 7.61 34.71
CA SER A 62 3.54 7.76 36.10
C SER A 62 4.99 7.34 36.46
N ASN A 63 5.85 7.13 35.48
CA ASN A 63 7.25 6.74 35.64
C ASN A 63 8.22 7.93 35.78
N VAL A 64 7.69 9.15 35.80
CA VAL A 64 8.49 10.36 36.04
C VAL A 64 8.42 10.72 37.51
N ASP A 65 9.52 10.59 38.19
CA ASP A 65 9.67 11.11 39.56
C ASP A 65 10.22 12.55 39.49
N VAL A 66 9.31 13.51 39.55
CA VAL A 66 9.62 14.95 39.49
C VAL A 66 10.55 15.38 40.63
N ARG A 67 10.40 14.76 41.84
CA ARG A 67 11.20 15.08 43.01
C ARG A 67 12.62 14.53 42.89
N ALA A 68 12.74 13.28 42.44
CA ALA A 68 14.05 12.64 42.21
C ALA A 68 14.71 13.09 40.89
N ARG A 69 13.97 13.82 40.01
CA ARG A 69 14.40 14.23 38.67
C ARG A 69 14.86 13.08 37.79
N ILE A 70 14.13 11.98 37.83
CA ILE A 70 14.38 10.78 37.05
C ILE A 70 13.08 10.35 36.34
N TRP A 71 13.24 9.68 35.21
CA TRP A 71 12.17 8.94 34.57
C TRP A 71 12.59 7.49 34.34
N ILE A 72 11.65 6.58 34.38
CA ILE A 72 11.87 5.16 34.16
C ILE A 72 11.32 4.82 32.79
N CYS A 73 12.16 4.39 31.86
CA CYS A 73 11.72 3.98 30.52
C CYS A 73 10.82 2.75 30.60
N PRO A 74 9.58 2.79 30.11
CA PRO A 74 8.66 1.64 30.18
C PRO A 74 9.11 0.46 29.31
N PHE A 75 9.99 0.68 28.33
CA PHE A 75 10.50 -0.36 27.42
C PHE A 75 11.72 -1.09 27.95
N CYS A 76 12.72 -0.37 28.50
CA CYS A 76 13.95 -0.99 28.97
C CYS A 76 14.10 -0.97 30.50
N LEU A 77 13.18 -0.35 31.22
CA LEU A 77 13.13 -0.21 32.69
C LEU A 77 14.35 0.50 33.29
N MET A 78 15.16 1.16 32.47
CA MET A 78 16.30 1.94 32.94
C MET A 78 15.83 3.26 33.56
N ARG A 79 16.51 3.62 34.68
CA ARG A 79 16.33 4.93 35.31
C ARG A 79 17.22 5.94 34.61
N ASN A 80 16.60 6.99 34.10
CA ASN A 80 17.31 8.06 33.38
C ASN A 80 17.12 9.38 34.10
N PRO A 81 18.16 10.21 34.20
CA PRO A 81 18.03 11.56 34.74
C PRO A 81 17.19 12.40 33.73
N LEU A 82 16.38 13.32 34.25
CA LEU A 82 15.70 14.28 33.39
C LEU A 82 16.73 15.19 32.70
N PRO A 83 16.57 15.46 31.38
CA PRO A 83 17.43 16.37 30.67
C PRO A 83 17.48 17.77 31.29
N PRO A 84 18.55 18.56 31.10
CA PRO A 84 18.72 19.88 31.72
C PRO A 84 17.61 20.88 31.39
N HIS A 85 16.93 20.75 30.25
CA HIS A 85 15.83 21.63 29.86
C HIS A 85 14.52 21.34 30.63
N TYR A 86 14.42 20.21 31.35
CA TYR A 86 13.33 19.89 32.26
C TYR A 86 13.66 20.22 33.72
N LYS A 87 14.67 21.06 33.99
CA LYS A 87 15.07 21.43 35.36
C LYS A 87 13.94 22.09 36.16
N ASP A 88 13.02 22.77 35.49
CA ASP A 88 11.93 23.55 36.10
C ASP A 88 10.58 22.78 36.09
N ILE A 89 10.58 21.49 35.80
CA ILE A 89 9.38 20.65 35.83
C ILE A 89 8.83 20.53 37.26
N THR A 90 7.51 20.71 37.40
CA THR A 90 6.77 20.53 38.66
C THR A 90 5.50 19.70 38.39
N GLU A 91 4.88 19.17 39.44
CA GLU A 91 3.62 18.42 39.34
C GLU A 91 2.48 19.25 38.68
N ASN A 92 2.57 20.59 38.74
CA ASN A 92 1.57 21.52 38.16
C ASN A 92 2.02 22.16 36.85
N ALA A 93 3.27 21.94 36.41
CA ALA A 93 3.84 22.47 35.18
C ALA A 93 4.59 21.35 34.45
N ILE A 94 3.80 20.46 33.87
CA ILE A 94 4.27 19.32 33.09
C ILE A 94 4.48 19.77 31.64
N PRO A 95 5.63 19.50 31.01
CA PRO A 95 5.84 19.78 29.59
C PRO A 95 4.80 19.08 28.71
N PRO A 96 4.44 19.65 27.57
CA PRO A 96 3.47 19.04 26.65
C PRO A 96 3.80 17.60 26.27
N GLU A 97 5.09 17.24 26.15
CA GLU A 97 5.57 15.88 25.87
C GLU A 97 5.19 14.86 26.94
N LEU A 98 4.82 15.31 28.10
CA LEU A 98 4.46 14.46 29.25
C LEU A 98 2.96 14.44 29.52
N HIS A 99 2.13 15.07 28.65
CA HIS A 99 0.67 15.04 28.80
C HIS A 99 0.06 13.74 28.26
N PRO A 100 -0.91 13.12 28.98
CA PRO A 100 -1.58 11.86 28.59
C PRO A 100 -2.20 11.85 27.21
N GLN A 101 -2.59 13.02 26.74
CA GLN A 101 -3.31 13.16 25.47
C GLN A 101 -2.40 13.17 24.26
N SER A 102 -1.08 13.22 24.47
CA SER A 102 -0.09 13.39 23.42
C SER A 102 0.54 12.04 23.04
N THR A 103 -0.21 11.24 22.26
CA THR A 103 0.23 9.90 21.85
C THR A 103 1.20 9.92 20.69
N THR A 104 1.19 10.96 19.85
CA THR A 104 2.08 11.15 18.72
C THR A 104 2.83 12.47 18.82
N ILE A 105 4.17 12.41 18.67
CA ILE A 105 5.08 13.55 18.69
C ILE A 105 5.91 13.56 17.42
N GLU A 106 6.09 14.70 16.80
CA GLU A 106 7.05 14.85 15.73
C GLU A 106 8.17 15.84 16.11
N TYR A 107 9.41 15.37 16.00
CA TYR A 107 10.59 16.17 16.25
C TYR A 107 11.27 16.52 14.94
N GLN A 108 11.46 17.81 14.69
CA GLN A 108 12.37 18.26 13.65
C GLN A 108 13.80 18.19 14.21
N LEU A 109 14.64 17.42 13.57
CA LEU A 109 16.02 17.24 14.02
C LEU A 109 16.91 18.37 13.52
N ALA A 110 17.87 18.80 14.34
CA ALA A 110 18.82 19.84 13.98
C ALA A 110 19.73 19.46 12.80
N ARG A 111 19.82 18.17 12.45
CA ARG A 111 20.60 17.66 11.33
C ARG A 111 19.89 17.93 10.02
N PRO A 112 20.48 18.74 9.10
CA PRO A 112 19.92 18.90 7.75
C PRO A 112 20.07 17.62 6.94
N ALA A 113 19.21 17.46 5.94
CA ALA A 113 19.36 16.40 4.96
C ALA A 113 20.64 16.58 4.14
N PRO A 114 21.30 15.49 3.70
CA PRO A 114 22.56 15.56 2.95
C PRO A 114 22.39 16.18 1.55
N ALA A 115 21.19 16.14 0.99
CA ALA A 115 20.82 16.75 -0.28
C ALA A 115 19.33 17.12 -0.27
N PRO A 116 18.89 18.09 -1.12
CA PRO A 116 17.47 18.30 -1.38
C PRO A 116 16.86 17.06 -2.04
N PRO A 117 15.52 16.96 -2.13
CA PRO A 117 14.85 15.88 -2.86
C PRO A 117 15.37 15.74 -4.29
N ILE A 118 15.53 14.48 -4.75
CA ILE A 118 16.09 14.16 -6.07
C ILE A 118 15.06 13.40 -6.87
N PHE A 119 14.81 13.79 -8.14
CA PHE A 119 13.90 13.14 -9.05
C PHE A 119 14.63 12.76 -10.34
N VAL A 120 14.62 11.49 -10.69
CA VAL A 120 15.22 10.97 -11.93
C VAL A 120 14.11 10.39 -12.80
N TYR A 121 13.81 11.05 -13.91
CA TYR A 121 12.84 10.55 -14.89
C TYR A 121 13.52 9.53 -15.80
N VAL A 122 12.94 8.32 -15.92
CA VAL A 122 13.42 7.23 -16.78
C VAL A 122 12.33 6.93 -17.81
N VAL A 123 12.50 7.44 -19.03
CA VAL A 123 11.45 7.59 -20.04
C VAL A 123 11.64 6.60 -21.18
N ASP A 124 10.62 5.75 -21.39
CA ASP A 124 10.54 4.85 -22.55
C ASP A 124 10.27 5.61 -23.85
N THR A 125 11.09 5.39 -24.86
CA THR A 125 10.93 5.97 -26.18
C THR A 125 10.36 5.00 -27.23
N CYS A 126 10.10 3.74 -26.85
CA CYS A 126 9.50 2.72 -27.72
C CYS A 126 7.96 2.75 -27.70
N GLN A 127 7.36 3.92 -27.60
CA GLN A 127 5.91 4.07 -27.51
C GLN A 127 5.36 4.80 -28.74
N GLU A 128 4.03 4.78 -28.91
CA GLU A 128 3.35 5.52 -29.97
C GLU A 128 3.55 7.04 -29.80
N GLU A 129 3.54 7.76 -30.91
CA GLU A 129 3.89 9.19 -30.95
C GLU A 129 2.98 10.03 -30.06
N ASP A 130 1.66 9.80 -30.12
CA ASP A 130 0.67 10.51 -29.28
C ASP A 130 0.87 10.24 -27.79
N SER A 131 1.21 8.99 -27.44
CA SER A 131 1.50 8.58 -26.07
C SER A 131 2.80 9.25 -25.56
N LEU A 132 3.84 9.27 -26.39
CA LEU A 132 5.11 9.93 -26.06
C LEU A 132 4.90 11.46 -25.89
N LYS A 133 4.10 12.09 -26.76
CA LYS A 133 3.77 13.49 -26.65
C LYS A 133 3.06 13.81 -25.34
N ALA A 134 1.99 13.05 -25.02
CA ALA A 134 1.25 13.24 -23.79
C ALA A 134 2.12 13.05 -22.53
N LEU A 135 3.04 12.08 -22.55
CA LEU A 135 4.01 11.88 -21.48
C LEU A 135 4.96 13.07 -21.34
N LYS A 136 5.55 13.55 -22.45
CA LYS A 136 6.43 14.72 -22.44
C LYS A 136 5.75 15.95 -21.86
N ASP A 137 4.53 16.25 -22.31
CA ASP A 137 3.73 17.39 -21.82
C ASP A 137 3.47 17.27 -20.30
N THR A 138 3.19 16.05 -19.81
CA THR A 138 2.96 15.79 -18.40
C THR A 138 4.25 15.92 -17.57
N LEU A 139 5.40 15.48 -18.10
CA LEU A 139 6.70 15.62 -17.43
C LEU A 139 7.14 17.09 -17.35
N ILE A 140 6.93 17.87 -18.42
CA ILE A 140 7.22 19.31 -18.42
C ILE A 140 6.35 20.02 -17.38
N LEU A 141 5.05 19.69 -17.32
CA LEU A 141 4.16 20.22 -16.28
C LEU A 141 4.68 19.91 -14.87
N SER A 142 5.15 18.68 -14.63
CA SER A 142 5.61 18.28 -13.30
C SER A 142 6.83 19.09 -12.80
N LEU A 143 7.65 19.66 -13.67
CA LEU A 143 8.77 20.50 -13.26
C LEU A 143 8.32 21.74 -12.46
N SER A 144 7.16 22.31 -12.81
CA SER A 144 6.58 23.45 -12.10
C SER A 144 6.01 23.09 -10.71
N LEU A 145 5.75 21.78 -10.47
CA LEU A 145 5.24 21.28 -9.19
C LEU A 145 6.37 20.98 -8.19
N LEU A 146 7.60 20.78 -8.67
CA LEU A 146 8.75 20.50 -7.84
C LEU A 146 9.26 21.75 -7.09
N PRO A 147 9.83 21.59 -5.87
CA PRO A 147 10.55 22.66 -5.21
C PRO A 147 11.71 23.18 -6.09
N PRO A 148 11.97 24.49 -6.15
CA PRO A 148 13.01 25.08 -7.03
C PRO A 148 14.41 24.50 -6.82
N ASN A 149 14.73 24.07 -5.59
CA ASN A 149 16.01 23.47 -5.22
C ASN A 149 16.07 21.94 -5.39
N ALA A 150 14.95 21.28 -5.68
CA ALA A 150 14.93 19.84 -5.95
C ALA A 150 15.84 19.51 -7.15
N LEU A 151 16.62 18.43 -7.05
CA LEU A 151 17.49 18.00 -8.14
C LEU A 151 16.69 17.15 -9.14
N VAL A 152 16.86 17.45 -10.42
CA VAL A 152 16.19 16.70 -11.49
C VAL A 152 17.19 16.13 -12.47
N GLY A 153 16.95 14.91 -12.96
CA GLY A 153 17.74 14.22 -13.97
C GLY A 153 16.86 13.49 -14.97
N LEU A 154 17.39 13.23 -16.16
CA LEU A 154 16.68 12.57 -17.26
C LEU A 154 17.50 11.42 -17.84
N ILE A 155 16.85 10.26 -17.91
CA ILE A 155 17.33 9.07 -18.62
C ILE A 155 16.25 8.69 -19.62
N THR A 156 16.63 8.45 -20.89
CA THR A 156 15.72 7.93 -21.90
C THR A 156 16.17 6.55 -22.34
N TYR A 157 15.24 5.68 -22.74
CA TYR A 157 15.60 4.34 -23.17
C TYR A 157 14.67 3.77 -24.25
N GLY A 158 15.22 2.95 -25.08
CA GLY A 158 14.61 2.12 -26.09
C GLY A 158 15.53 0.95 -26.35
N THR A 159 16.10 0.84 -27.53
CA THR A 159 17.17 -0.12 -27.87
C THR A 159 18.43 0.12 -27.04
N MET A 160 18.68 1.36 -26.65
CA MET A 160 19.80 1.79 -25.79
C MET A 160 19.28 2.70 -24.67
N ALA A 161 20.01 2.76 -23.57
CA ALA A 161 19.72 3.73 -22.51
C ALA A 161 20.66 4.94 -22.62
N GLN A 162 20.13 6.15 -22.39
CA GLN A 162 20.85 7.41 -22.53
C GLN A 162 20.68 8.26 -21.27
N VAL A 163 21.78 8.66 -20.64
CA VAL A 163 21.80 9.60 -19.52
C VAL A 163 22.11 10.98 -20.05
N HIS A 164 21.19 11.91 -19.90
CA HIS A 164 21.33 13.28 -20.42
C HIS A 164 22.17 14.15 -19.48
N GLU A 165 23.18 14.84 -20.02
CA GLU A 165 24.02 15.79 -19.30
C GLU A 165 23.38 17.17 -19.33
N LEU A 166 22.48 17.44 -18.34
CA LEU A 166 21.69 18.67 -18.26
C LEU A 166 22.56 19.91 -17.96
N GLY A 167 23.75 19.71 -17.38
CA GLY A 167 24.71 20.79 -17.11
C GLY A 167 25.49 21.27 -18.32
N TYR A 168 25.32 20.67 -19.50
CA TYR A 168 25.97 21.09 -20.73
C TYR A 168 24.99 21.91 -21.57
N THR A 169 25.32 23.18 -21.81
CA THR A 169 24.39 24.16 -22.38
C THR A 169 24.56 24.45 -23.87
N GLU A 170 25.66 24.00 -24.49
CA GLU A 170 25.94 24.28 -25.90
C GLU A 170 25.11 23.44 -26.87
N CYS A 171 24.84 22.18 -26.51
CA CYS A 171 23.96 21.27 -27.27
C CYS A 171 23.40 20.15 -26.37
N ALA A 172 22.39 19.41 -26.85
CA ALA A 172 21.93 18.20 -26.20
C ALA A 172 23.05 17.15 -26.19
N LYS A 173 23.43 16.68 -25.00
CA LYS A 173 24.52 15.72 -24.80
C LYS A 173 24.04 14.56 -23.92
N SER A 174 24.30 13.33 -24.35
CA SER A 174 23.96 12.14 -23.60
C SER A 174 25.09 11.11 -23.57
N TYR A 175 25.08 10.29 -22.53
CA TYR A 175 25.95 9.11 -22.37
C TYR A 175 25.13 7.85 -22.67
N VAL A 176 25.59 7.08 -23.67
CA VAL A 176 24.82 5.97 -24.21
C VAL A 176 25.32 4.63 -23.66
N PHE A 177 24.40 3.84 -23.14
CA PHE A 177 24.61 2.50 -22.64
C PHE A 177 23.95 1.48 -23.59
N ARG A 178 24.72 0.45 -24.01
CA ARG A 178 24.20 -0.59 -24.86
C ARG A 178 23.10 -1.41 -24.13
N GLY A 179 21.92 -1.54 -24.74
CA GLY A 179 20.77 -2.22 -24.16
C GLY A 179 20.95 -3.71 -23.89
N SER A 180 21.76 -4.40 -24.69
CA SER A 180 22.01 -5.85 -24.56
C SER A 180 23.00 -6.21 -23.44
N LYS A 181 23.70 -5.22 -22.85
CA LYS A 181 24.80 -5.47 -21.90
C LYS A 181 24.36 -5.21 -20.48
N GLU A 182 24.69 -6.12 -19.56
CA GLU A 182 24.59 -5.87 -18.13
C GLU A 182 25.80 -5.05 -17.64
N TYR A 183 25.53 -4.00 -16.87
CA TYR A 183 26.56 -3.12 -16.31
C TYR A 183 26.60 -3.25 -14.78
N ALA A 184 27.79 -3.55 -14.25
CA ALA A 184 28.03 -3.43 -12.83
C ALA A 184 28.01 -1.96 -12.41
N ALA A 185 27.64 -1.67 -11.16
CA ALA A 185 27.59 -0.31 -10.61
C ALA A 185 28.88 0.48 -10.89
N LYS A 186 30.04 -0.13 -10.64
CA LYS A 186 31.34 0.49 -10.89
C LYS A 186 31.54 0.89 -12.36
N GLN A 187 31.06 0.08 -13.32
CA GLN A 187 31.17 0.42 -14.74
C GLN A 187 30.28 1.63 -15.10
N VAL A 188 29.08 1.70 -14.53
CA VAL A 188 28.21 2.87 -14.70
C VAL A 188 28.91 4.13 -14.19
N GLN A 189 29.51 4.05 -13.01
CA GLN A 189 30.26 5.14 -12.39
C GLN A 189 31.44 5.60 -13.23
N GLU A 190 32.23 4.67 -13.77
CA GLU A 190 33.37 4.94 -14.64
C GLU A 190 32.90 5.60 -15.94
N MET A 191 31.89 5.07 -16.60
CA MET A 191 31.35 5.60 -17.87
C MET A 191 30.75 6.99 -17.70
N LEU A 192 30.09 7.29 -16.58
CA LEU A 192 29.57 8.61 -16.26
C LEU A 192 30.62 9.54 -15.62
N GLY A 193 31.84 9.06 -15.37
CA GLY A 193 32.89 9.84 -14.75
C GLY A 193 32.57 10.31 -13.33
N LEU A 194 31.84 9.48 -12.56
CA LEU A 194 31.40 9.77 -11.19
C LEU A 194 32.45 9.43 -10.14
N LEU A 195 33.46 8.65 -10.47
CA LEU A 195 34.54 8.32 -9.55
C LEU A 195 35.36 9.57 -9.29
N ALA A 196 35.52 9.94 -8.00
CA ALA A 196 36.36 11.05 -7.61
C ALA A 196 37.77 10.84 -8.15
N ALA A 197 38.30 11.81 -8.91
CA ALA A 197 39.72 11.86 -9.15
C ALA A 197 40.41 11.95 -7.78
N GLY A 198 41.26 10.97 -7.49
CA GLY A 198 41.98 10.92 -6.21
C GLY A 198 42.58 12.27 -5.82
N PRO A 199 42.85 12.53 -4.54
CA PRO A 199 43.35 13.82 -4.07
C PRO A 199 44.56 14.21 -4.89
N ARG A 200 44.44 15.29 -5.66
CA ARG A 200 45.62 15.88 -6.33
C ARG A 200 46.50 16.49 -5.24
N PRO A 201 47.69 15.99 -5.00
CA PRO A 201 48.60 16.63 -4.08
C PRO A 201 48.95 18.00 -4.66
N ASN A 202 48.72 19.07 -3.92
CA ASN A 202 49.06 20.46 -4.19
C ASN A 202 47.99 21.41 -4.78
N MET A 203 46.70 21.33 -4.36
CA MET A 203 45.80 22.48 -4.48
C MET A 203 45.24 22.87 -3.11
N PRO A 204 45.26 24.15 -2.72
CA PRO A 204 44.62 24.61 -1.47
C PRO A 204 43.12 24.38 -1.53
N GLN A 205 42.58 23.69 -0.50
CA GLN A 205 41.15 23.53 -0.35
C GLN A 205 40.49 24.88 -0.11
N GLN A 206 39.70 25.39 -1.06
CA GLN A 206 38.78 26.49 -0.81
C GLN A 206 37.52 25.99 -0.11
N PRO A 207 37.14 26.57 1.04
CA PRO A 207 36.06 26.06 1.89
C PRO A 207 34.67 26.61 1.55
N THR A 208 34.33 26.86 0.29
CA THR A 208 33.03 27.45 -0.09
C THR A 208 32.50 26.90 -1.40
N ARG A 209 32.14 25.58 -1.41
CA ARG A 209 31.20 25.05 -2.40
C ARG A 209 30.39 23.93 -1.74
N PRO A 210 29.04 23.90 -1.96
CA PRO A 210 28.27 22.72 -1.56
C PRO A 210 28.87 21.48 -2.25
N PRO A 211 28.72 20.26 -1.68
CA PRO A 211 29.32 19.06 -2.23
C PRO A 211 28.58 18.61 -3.49
N VAL A 212 28.70 19.40 -4.55
CA VAL A 212 28.19 19.05 -5.87
C VAL A 212 29.32 18.35 -6.59
N GLY A 213 29.42 17.06 -6.32
CA GLY A 213 30.39 16.17 -6.96
C GLY A 213 30.16 16.01 -8.48
N PRO A 214 30.82 15.09 -9.16
CA PRO A 214 30.73 14.86 -10.61
C PRO A 214 29.29 14.62 -11.12
N ALA A 215 28.35 14.24 -10.24
CA ALA A 215 26.94 14.05 -10.55
C ALA A 215 26.17 15.35 -10.89
N ALA A 216 26.69 16.51 -10.50
CA ALA A 216 26.09 17.81 -10.82
C ALA A 216 25.92 18.10 -12.32
N ARG A 217 26.57 17.32 -13.16
CA ARG A 217 26.38 17.40 -14.62
C ARG A 217 25.04 16.79 -15.06
N PHE A 218 24.55 15.83 -14.32
CA PHE A 218 23.34 15.05 -14.63
C PHE A 218 22.14 15.43 -13.78
N LEU A 219 22.38 15.89 -12.55
CA LEU A 219 21.39 16.20 -11.54
C LEU A 219 21.56 17.66 -11.11
N LEU A 220 20.66 18.51 -11.55
CA LEU A 220 20.69 19.96 -11.29
C LEU A 220 19.42 20.40 -10.57
N PRO A 221 19.50 21.51 -9.78
CA PRO A 221 18.29 22.13 -9.25
C PRO A 221 17.30 22.46 -10.37
N VAL A 222 16.00 22.25 -10.13
CA VAL A 222 14.95 22.51 -11.14
C VAL A 222 15.08 23.89 -11.74
N GLN A 223 15.24 24.94 -10.89
CA GLN A 223 15.39 26.33 -11.35
C GLN A 223 16.55 26.57 -12.34
N GLN A 224 17.55 25.68 -12.37
CA GLN A 224 18.69 25.75 -13.30
C GLN A 224 18.52 24.80 -14.48
N ALA A 225 17.84 23.68 -14.29
CA ALA A 225 17.69 22.63 -15.27
C ALA A 225 16.45 22.77 -16.15
N GLU A 226 15.42 23.52 -15.71
CA GLU A 226 14.10 23.58 -16.33
C GLU A 226 14.16 23.85 -17.85
N PHE A 227 14.92 24.84 -18.28
CA PHE A 227 15.08 25.16 -19.70
C PHE A 227 15.71 24.01 -20.48
N GLN A 228 16.78 23.41 -19.95
CA GLN A 228 17.51 22.34 -20.66
C GLN A 228 16.69 21.04 -20.71
N ILE A 229 16.07 20.65 -19.61
CA ILE A 229 15.25 19.41 -19.57
C ILE A 229 14.00 19.55 -20.44
N THR A 230 13.36 20.72 -20.44
CA THR A 230 12.22 21.01 -21.32
C THR A 230 12.63 20.92 -22.78
N ASN A 231 13.74 21.56 -23.18
CA ASN A 231 14.25 21.49 -24.54
C ASN A 231 14.58 20.06 -24.99
N VAL A 232 15.20 19.26 -24.11
CA VAL A 232 15.48 17.84 -24.41
C VAL A 232 14.18 17.05 -24.56
N LEU A 233 13.20 17.24 -23.67
CA LEU A 233 11.90 16.57 -23.75
C LEU A 233 11.12 16.97 -25.02
N GLU A 234 11.07 18.25 -25.36
CA GLU A 234 10.39 18.73 -26.58
C GLU A 234 10.98 18.09 -27.85
N GLN A 235 12.31 17.95 -27.91
CA GLN A 235 13.01 17.35 -29.05
C GLN A 235 13.01 15.81 -29.04
N LEU A 236 12.60 15.20 -27.92
CA LEU A 236 12.59 13.75 -27.78
C LEU A 236 11.65 13.08 -28.80
N GLN A 237 12.19 12.12 -29.55
CA GLN A 237 11.48 11.34 -30.56
C GLN A 237 11.42 9.87 -30.17
N ARG A 238 10.60 9.11 -30.87
CA ARG A 238 10.58 7.65 -30.76
C ARG A 238 11.95 7.05 -31.02
N ASP A 239 12.19 5.89 -30.43
CA ASP A 239 13.42 5.12 -30.73
C ASP A 239 13.57 4.93 -32.25
N PRO A 240 14.69 5.39 -32.84
CA PRO A 240 14.86 5.38 -34.29
C PRO A 240 15.15 3.99 -34.87
N TRP A 241 15.35 2.97 -34.05
CA TRP A 241 15.68 1.63 -34.53
C TRP A 241 14.47 0.97 -35.21
N PRO A 242 14.61 0.45 -36.40
CA PRO A 242 13.54 -0.15 -37.17
C PRO A 242 13.01 -1.42 -36.48
N VAL A 243 11.69 -1.52 -36.37
CA VAL A 243 10.99 -2.69 -35.81
C VAL A 243 10.25 -3.38 -36.94
N ALA A 244 10.51 -4.69 -37.15
CA ALA A 244 9.75 -5.47 -38.13
C ALA A 244 8.30 -5.67 -37.64
N ASN A 245 7.35 -5.81 -38.55
CA ASN A 245 5.91 -5.89 -38.25
C ASN A 245 5.52 -7.08 -37.36
N ASP A 246 6.34 -8.14 -37.33
CA ASP A 246 6.14 -9.35 -36.52
C ASP A 246 6.92 -9.33 -35.19
N LYS A 247 7.54 -8.18 -34.85
CA LYS A 247 8.37 -8.04 -33.64
C LYS A 247 7.95 -6.89 -32.75
N ARG A 248 8.25 -7.04 -31.47
CA ARG A 248 8.22 -5.97 -30.47
C ARG A 248 9.45 -5.08 -30.60
N PRO A 249 9.39 -3.80 -30.25
CA PRO A 249 10.59 -2.96 -30.16
C PRO A 249 11.59 -3.54 -29.14
N LEU A 250 12.86 -3.31 -29.38
CA LEU A 250 13.93 -3.66 -28.43
C LEU A 250 13.90 -2.64 -27.29
N ARG A 251 13.44 -3.06 -26.14
CA ARG A 251 13.26 -2.21 -24.95
C ARG A 251 14.16 -2.70 -23.81
N CYS A 252 15.14 -1.89 -23.41
CA CYS A 252 16.14 -2.23 -22.41
C CYS A 252 15.86 -1.63 -21.02
N THR A 253 14.65 -1.79 -20.51
CA THR A 253 14.18 -1.26 -19.21
C THR A 253 15.15 -1.59 -18.07
N GLY A 254 15.65 -2.82 -18.00
CA GLY A 254 16.57 -3.24 -16.95
C GLY A 254 17.91 -2.51 -16.96
N VAL A 255 18.44 -2.17 -18.16
CA VAL A 255 19.65 -1.34 -18.26
C VAL A 255 19.39 0.07 -17.78
N ALA A 256 18.30 0.68 -18.22
CA ALA A 256 17.94 2.05 -17.83
C ALA A 256 17.80 2.19 -16.30
N LEU A 257 17.10 1.26 -15.66
CA LEU A 257 16.96 1.19 -14.20
C LEU A 257 18.28 0.93 -13.49
N SER A 258 19.12 0.01 -14.02
CA SER A 258 20.45 -0.26 -13.45
C SER A 258 21.36 0.98 -13.48
N VAL A 259 21.27 1.76 -14.57
CA VAL A 259 22.02 3.01 -14.73
C VAL A 259 21.49 4.09 -13.79
N ALA A 260 20.16 4.21 -13.64
CA ALA A 260 19.54 5.18 -12.72
C ALA A 260 19.94 4.91 -11.26
N VAL A 261 19.83 3.64 -10.82
CA VAL A 261 20.29 3.22 -9.49
C VAL A 261 21.79 3.47 -9.32
N GLY A 262 22.62 3.11 -10.34
CA GLY A 262 24.07 3.32 -10.31
C GLY A 262 24.47 4.80 -10.21
N LEU A 263 23.72 5.70 -10.83
CA LEU A 263 23.92 7.15 -10.74
C LEU A 263 23.70 7.65 -9.31
N LEU A 264 22.58 7.23 -8.66
CA LEU A 264 22.22 7.71 -7.34
C LEU A 264 23.05 7.06 -6.22
N GLU A 265 23.28 5.75 -6.27
CA GLU A 265 23.98 5.04 -5.18
C GLU A 265 25.42 5.53 -4.94
N THR A 266 26.07 6.08 -5.97
CA THR A 266 27.43 6.60 -5.86
C THR A 266 27.49 8.01 -5.29
N SER A 267 26.52 8.83 -5.68
CA SER A 267 26.60 10.27 -5.48
C SER A 267 25.73 10.74 -4.29
N PHE A 268 24.69 9.99 -3.96
CA PHE A 268 23.67 10.41 -3.02
C PHE A 268 23.24 9.28 -2.07
N GLN A 269 24.19 8.59 -1.46
CA GLN A 269 23.93 7.54 -0.47
C GLN A 269 23.17 8.10 0.73
N ASN A 270 22.11 7.41 1.15
CA ASN A 270 21.26 7.81 2.26
C ASN A 270 20.65 9.23 2.12
N ALA A 271 20.51 9.70 0.91
CA ALA A 271 19.79 10.92 0.55
C ALA A 271 18.46 10.56 -0.11
N GLY A 272 17.44 11.40 0.08
CA GLY A 272 16.14 11.21 -0.51
C GLY A 272 16.17 11.36 -2.03
N GLY A 273 15.94 10.25 -2.75
CA GLY A 273 15.88 10.25 -4.21
C GLY A 273 14.80 9.33 -4.73
N ARG A 274 14.08 9.77 -5.78
CA ARG A 274 13.04 9.01 -6.49
C ARG A 274 13.44 8.76 -7.93
N ILE A 275 13.41 7.51 -8.36
CA ILE A 275 13.57 7.07 -9.74
C ILE A 275 12.18 6.78 -10.26
N MET A 276 11.69 7.60 -11.20
CA MET A 276 10.36 7.49 -11.77
C MET A 276 10.45 6.86 -13.16
N VAL A 277 10.10 5.58 -13.29
CA VAL A 277 10.15 4.86 -14.56
C VAL A 277 8.80 4.92 -15.27
N PHE A 278 8.81 5.33 -16.53
CA PHE A 278 7.65 5.37 -17.42
C PHE A 278 7.88 4.32 -18.51
N THR A 279 6.97 3.34 -18.59
CA THR A 279 7.07 2.23 -19.54
C THR A 279 5.76 2.00 -20.27
N SER A 280 5.84 1.75 -21.58
CA SER A 280 4.68 1.51 -22.43
C SER A 280 4.63 0.09 -23.00
N GLY A 281 5.45 -0.82 -22.46
CA GLY A 281 5.46 -2.22 -22.86
C GLY A 281 6.57 -3.02 -22.19
N PRO A 282 6.61 -4.33 -22.46
CA PRO A 282 7.54 -5.24 -21.80
C PRO A 282 8.99 -5.01 -22.20
N ALA A 283 9.91 -5.28 -21.27
CA ALA A 283 11.34 -5.37 -21.55
C ALA A 283 11.62 -6.60 -22.44
N THR A 284 12.26 -6.37 -23.59
CA THR A 284 12.56 -7.41 -24.61
C THR A 284 14.05 -7.61 -24.83
N GLU A 285 14.90 -6.73 -24.28
CA GLU A 285 16.33 -6.72 -24.52
C GLU A 285 17.11 -6.55 -23.21
N GLY A 286 18.24 -7.22 -23.13
CA GLY A 286 19.21 -7.08 -22.05
C GLY A 286 18.81 -7.73 -20.71
N PRO A 287 19.42 -7.31 -19.59
CA PRO A 287 19.09 -7.83 -18.27
C PRO A 287 17.66 -7.44 -17.88
N GLY A 288 16.95 -8.34 -17.20
CA GLY A 288 15.57 -8.11 -16.78
C GLY A 288 14.52 -8.18 -17.89
N HIS A 289 14.86 -8.67 -19.11
CA HIS A 289 13.86 -8.88 -20.16
C HIS A 289 12.85 -9.96 -19.74
N VAL A 290 11.56 -9.73 -20.06
CA VAL A 290 10.44 -10.55 -19.59
C VAL A 290 9.78 -11.36 -20.70
N VAL A 291 9.99 -10.98 -21.96
CA VAL A 291 9.47 -11.66 -23.15
C VAL A 291 10.45 -11.50 -24.30
N GLY A 292 10.40 -12.42 -25.28
CA GLY A 292 11.18 -12.30 -26.49
C GLY A 292 10.66 -11.20 -27.45
N PRO A 293 11.46 -10.85 -28.49
CA PRO A 293 11.07 -9.82 -29.44
C PRO A 293 9.93 -10.25 -30.38
N GLU A 294 9.67 -11.55 -30.52
CA GLU A 294 8.64 -12.06 -31.44
C GLU A 294 7.22 -11.77 -30.94
N LEU A 295 6.37 -11.10 -31.72
CA LEU A 295 4.98 -10.80 -31.34
C LEU A 295 4.15 -12.07 -31.09
N LYS A 296 4.43 -13.17 -31.80
CA LYS A 296 3.75 -14.45 -31.59
C LYS A 296 4.06 -15.12 -30.25
N GLU A 297 5.14 -14.72 -29.56
CA GLU A 297 5.43 -15.17 -28.20
C GLU A 297 4.55 -14.38 -27.23
N PRO A 298 3.54 -14.99 -26.57
CA PRO A 298 2.67 -14.26 -25.67
C PRO A 298 3.39 -13.88 -24.37
N MET A 299 2.91 -12.84 -23.69
CA MET A 299 3.27 -12.60 -22.30
C MET A 299 2.74 -13.75 -21.44
N ARG A 300 3.45 -14.05 -20.35
CA ARG A 300 3.07 -15.12 -19.41
C ARG A 300 1.69 -14.86 -18.81
N SER A 301 0.96 -15.93 -18.58
CA SER A 301 -0.27 -15.96 -17.80
C SER A 301 -0.03 -16.53 -16.38
N HIS A 302 -1.01 -16.40 -15.48
CA HIS A 302 -0.95 -17.07 -14.17
C HIS A 302 -0.75 -18.58 -14.30
N HIS A 303 -1.47 -19.20 -15.24
CA HIS A 303 -1.35 -20.63 -15.52
C HIS A 303 0.08 -21.05 -16.00
N ASP A 304 0.78 -20.20 -16.77
CA ASP A 304 2.17 -20.50 -17.17
C ASP A 304 3.11 -20.39 -15.97
N ILE A 305 2.84 -19.42 -15.06
CA ILE A 305 3.59 -19.24 -13.82
C ILE A 305 3.42 -20.47 -12.90
N ASP A 306 2.20 -20.91 -12.67
CA ASP A 306 1.89 -22.05 -11.80
C ASP A 306 2.49 -23.36 -12.31
N ARG A 307 2.61 -23.52 -13.64
CA ARG A 307 3.24 -24.68 -14.28
C ARG A 307 4.76 -24.58 -14.44
N ASP A 308 5.35 -23.48 -13.98
CA ASP A 308 6.78 -23.19 -14.20
C ASP A 308 7.20 -23.25 -15.68
N ASN A 309 6.29 -22.92 -16.59
CA ASN A 309 6.50 -22.92 -18.04
C ASN A 309 6.86 -21.52 -18.55
N ILE A 310 7.90 -20.88 -17.92
CA ILE A 310 8.25 -19.51 -18.23
C ILE A 310 9.75 -19.35 -18.38
N LYS A 311 10.16 -19.00 -19.58
CA LYS A 311 11.57 -18.92 -19.96
C LYS A 311 12.37 -17.83 -19.25
N TYR A 312 11.78 -16.64 -19.04
CA TYR A 312 12.51 -15.45 -18.60
C TYR A 312 12.21 -15.03 -17.16
N TYR A 313 11.06 -15.41 -16.65
CA TYR A 313 10.47 -14.93 -15.39
C TYR A 313 11.43 -14.97 -14.19
N LYS A 314 11.91 -16.15 -13.83
CA LYS A 314 12.78 -16.32 -12.64
C LYS A 314 14.05 -15.48 -12.71
N LYS A 315 14.62 -15.34 -13.92
CA LYS A 315 15.81 -14.53 -14.13
C LYS A 315 15.51 -13.04 -14.02
N ALA A 316 14.38 -12.60 -14.58
CA ALA A 316 13.94 -11.22 -14.53
C ALA A 316 13.61 -10.80 -13.09
N VAL A 317 12.83 -11.60 -12.35
CA VAL A 317 12.53 -11.36 -10.92
C VAL A 317 13.82 -11.25 -10.11
N LYS A 318 14.73 -12.20 -10.24
CA LYS A 318 16.03 -12.15 -9.53
C LYS A 318 16.83 -10.88 -9.84
N PHE A 319 16.81 -10.42 -11.08
CA PHE A 319 17.49 -9.19 -11.48
C PHE A 319 16.87 -7.95 -10.85
N TYR A 320 15.54 -7.79 -10.96
CA TYR A 320 14.84 -6.63 -10.39
C TYR A 320 14.86 -6.63 -8.87
N ASP A 321 14.78 -7.79 -8.21
CA ASP A 321 14.91 -7.91 -6.76
C ASP A 321 16.29 -7.47 -6.26
N ALA A 322 17.35 -7.84 -6.96
CA ALA A 322 18.70 -7.39 -6.62
C ALA A 322 18.84 -5.87 -6.79
N LEU A 323 18.24 -5.31 -7.83
CA LEU A 323 18.24 -3.87 -8.08
C LEU A 323 17.42 -3.12 -7.03
N ALA A 324 16.23 -3.63 -6.67
CA ALA A 324 15.38 -3.08 -5.63
C ALA A 324 16.09 -3.02 -4.26
N LYS A 325 16.79 -4.09 -3.89
CA LYS A 325 17.59 -4.13 -2.65
C LYS A 325 18.72 -3.09 -2.66
N ARG A 326 19.38 -2.87 -3.81
CA ARG A 326 20.40 -1.84 -3.95
C ARG A 326 19.82 -0.44 -3.73
N ALA A 327 18.68 -0.14 -4.36
CA ALA A 327 17.97 1.13 -4.19
C ALA A 327 17.55 1.32 -2.72
N ALA A 328 16.89 0.32 -2.12
CA ALA A 328 16.43 0.37 -0.73
C ALA A 328 17.58 0.59 0.27
N ASN A 329 18.70 -0.09 0.10
CA ASN A 329 19.87 0.06 0.97
C ASN A 329 20.43 1.49 0.98
N ASN A 330 20.25 2.22 -0.12
CA ASN A 330 20.67 3.62 -0.27
C ASN A 330 19.57 4.63 0.07
N GLY A 331 18.37 4.16 0.42
CA GLY A 331 17.22 5.01 0.76
C GLY A 331 16.51 5.61 -0.45
N HIS A 332 16.76 5.10 -1.66
CA HIS A 332 16.15 5.56 -2.90
C HIS A 332 14.81 4.85 -3.18
N VAL A 333 13.88 5.59 -3.73
CA VAL A 333 12.54 5.13 -4.11
C VAL A 333 12.52 4.80 -5.60
N VAL A 334 11.77 3.78 -6.01
CA VAL A 334 11.52 3.49 -7.42
C VAL A 334 10.01 3.44 -7.66
N ASP A 335 9.51 4.40 -8.44
CA ASP A 335 8.12 4.46 -8.87
C ASP A 335 7.99 3.84 -10.27
N ILE A 336 6.86 3.16 -10.53
CA ILE A 336 6.57 2.52 -11.82
C ILE A 336 5.27 3.07 -12.37
N PHE A 337 5.34 3.77 -13.49
CA PHE A 337 4.20 4.27 -14.25
C PHE A 337 4.10 3.49 -15.56
N ALA A 338 3.10 2.61 -15.65
CA ALA A 338 2.84 1.79 -16.83
C ALA A 338 1.66 2.37 -17.63
N GLY A 339 1.91 2.75 -18.88
CA GLY A 339 0.91 3.24 -19.82
C GLY A 339 0.82 2.28 -21.02
N CYS A 340 0.10 1.16 -20.87
CA CYS A 340 0.00 0.11 -21.86
C CYS A 340 -1.30 -0.67 -21.71
N LEU A 341 -1.97 -0.98 -22.84
CA LEU A 341 -3.16 -1.86 -22.86
C LEU A 341 -2.82 -3.33 -22.54
N ASP A 342 -1.60 -3.74 -22.79
CA ASP A 342 -1.10 -5.09 -22.50
C ASP A 342 -0.12 -5.05 -21.33
N GLN A 343 0.42 -6.18 -20.96
CA GLN A 343 1.34 -6.33 -19.85
C GLN A 343 2.72 -5.71 -20.14
N VAL A 344 3.33 -5.11 -19.13
CA VAL A 344 4.67 -4.50 -19.21
C VAL A 344 5.76 -5.32 -18.49
N GLY A 345 5.38 -6.35 -17.74
CA GLY A 345 6.29 -7.10 -16.85
C GLY A 345 6.27 -6.53 -15.43
N LEU A 346 5.14 -5.96 -15.01
CA LEU A 346 4.99 -5.34 -13.70
C LEU A 346 5.18 -6.36 -12.57
N LEU A 347 4.73 -7.60 -12.77
CA LEU A 347 4.93 -8.68 -11.79
C LEU A 347 6.42 -8.92 -11.51
N GLU A 348 7.27 -8.93 -12.53
CA GLU A 348 8.72 -9.11 -12.37
C GLU A 348 9.37 -7.91 -11.70
N MET A 349 8.85 -6.71 -11.96
CA MET A 349 9.37 -5.45 -11.43
C MET A 349 8.76 -5.03 -10.07
N LYS A 350 7.71 -5.71 -9.59
CA LYS A 350 6.92 -5.27 -8.42
C LYS A 350 7.76 -4.89 -7.20
N ASN A 351 8.84 -5.62 -6.95
CA ASN A 351 9.68 -5.38 -5.77
C ASN A 351 10.56 -4.11 -5.89
N LEU A 352 10.68 -3.51 -7.07
CA LEU A 352 11.27 -2.16 -7.19
C LEU A 352 10.44 -1.15 -6.39
N ALA A 353 9.12 -1.17 -6.51
CA ALA A 353 8.22 -0.33 -5.74
C ALA A 353 8.00 -0.88 -4.30
N ASN A 354 7.71 -2.17 -4.14
CA ASN A 354 7.40 -2.77 -2.84
C ASN A 354 8.55 -2.68 -1.82
N PHE A 355 9.80 -2.77 -2.23
CA PHE A 355 10.94 -2.68 -1.31
C PHE A 355 11.36 -1.24 -1.01
N THR A 356 10.92 -0.28 -1.80
CA THR A 356 11.36 1.11 -1.70
C THR A 356 10.24 2.10 -1.37
N GLY A 357 9.02 1.61 -1.11
CA GLY A 357 7.86 2.48 -0.85
C GLY A 357 7.55 3.42 -2.02
N GLY A 358 7.79 2.96 -3.26
CA GLY A 358 7.45 3.69 -4.47
C GLY A 358 6.01 3.45 -4.90
N HIS A 359 5.51 4.32 -5.75
CA HIS A 359 4.19 4.19 -6.36
C HIS A 359 4.19 3.20 -7.52
N MET A 360 3.05 2.58 -7.74
CA MET A 360 2.79 1.75 -8.89
C MET A 360 1.48 2.21 -9.53
N LEU A 361 1.53 2.61 -10.79
CA LEU A 361 0.36 3.04 -11.54
C LEU A 361 0.26 2.24 -12.84
N LEU A 362 -0.93 1.70 -13.11
CA LEU A 362 -1.24 0.95 -14.31
C LEU A 362 -2.41 1.62 -15.04
N THR A 363 -2.17 2.07 -16.26
CA THR A 363 -3.16 2.74 -17.12
C THR A 363 -3.09 2.24 -18.54
N ASP A 364 -4.15 2.44 -19.31
CA ASP A 364 -4.24 1.97 -20.71
C ASP A 364 -3.21 2.65 -21.63
N SER A 365 -2.88 3.92 -21.35
CA SER A 365 -1.86 4.71 -22.08
C SER A 365 -1.51 5.99 -21.30
N PHE A 366 -0.42 6.66 -21.68
CA PHE A 366 -0.08 7.98 -21.14
C PHE A 366 -0.98 9.11 -21.65
N THR A 367 -1.83 8.87 -22.65
CA THR A 367 -2.84 9.82 -23.10
C THR A 367 -4.06 9.88 -22.17
N SER A 368 -4.21 8.91 -21.26
CA SER A 368 -5.36 8.84 -20.35
C SER A 368 -5.34 9.98 -19.33
N SER A 369 -6.52 10.54 -19.04
CA SER A 369 -6.67 11.53 -17.96
C SER A 369 -6.33 10.93 -16.59
N GLN A 370 -6.58 9.64 -16.41
CA GLN A 370 -6.23 8.88 -15.19
C GLN A 370 -4.73 8.94 -14.92
N PHE A 371 -3.88 8.70 -15.94
CA PHE A 371 -2.43 8.84 -15.78
C PHE A 371 -2.04 10.26 -15.40
N LYS A 372 -2.46 11.25 -16.19
CA LYS A 372 -2.06 12.65 -15.99
C LYS A 372 -2.44 13.16 -14.61
N GLN A 373 -3.68 12.93 -14.19
CA GLN A 373 -4.17 13.41 -12.90
C GLN A 373 -3.53 12.65 -11.73
N SER A 374 -3.37 11.32 -11.82
CA SER A 374 -2.65 10.55 -10.78
C SER A 374 -1.20 11.00 -10.65
N PHE A 375 -0.50 11.24 -11.77
CA PHE A 375 0.89 11.65 -11.73
C PHE A 375 1.06 13.04 -11.11
N VAL A 376 0.16 13.98 -11.38
CA VAL A 376 0.18 15.31 -10.77
C VAL A 376 0.01 15.23 -9.25
N ARG A 377 -0.89 14.37 -8.75
CA ARG A 377 -1.13 14.15 -7.31
C ARG A 377 0.09 13.64 -6.55
N VAL A 378 1.03 12.97 -7.20
CA VAL A 378 2.30 12.56 -6.56
C VAL A 378 3.04 13.77 -5.99
N PHE A 379 2.81 14.97 -6.54
CA PHE A 379 3.48 16.21 -6.16
C PHE A 379 2.61 17.14 -5.32
N ASP A 380 1.55 16.63 -4.69
CA ASP A 380 0.70 17.39 -3.78
C ASP A 380 1.52 17.95 -2.61
N LYS A 381 1.09 19.11 -2.11
CA LYS A 381 1.84 19.90 -1.14
C LYS A 381 1.00 20.23 0.08
N ASP A 382 1.68 20.39 1.21
CA ASP A 382 1.10 20.88 2.44
C ASP A 382 0.84 22.42 2.39
N ALA A 383 0.25 22.97 3.46
CA ALA A 383 -0.01 24.40 3.59
C ALA A 383 1.27 25.28 3.58
N ASN A 384 2.45 24.69 3.73
CA ASN A 384 3.75 25.36 3.71
C ASN A 384 4.51 25.18 2.38
N ASP A 385 3.83 24.71 1.33
CA ASP A 385 4.39 24.42 0.00
C ASP A 385 5.44 23.28 -0.01
N ASN A 386 5.48 22.43 1.00
CA ASN A 386 6.31 21.24 1.01
C ASN A 386 5.57 20.05 0.37
N LEU A 387 6.29 19.23 -0.41
CA LEU A 387 5.72 18.01 -0.97
C LEU A 387 5.23 17.07 0.14
N LEU A 388 4.02 16.52 -0.03
CA LEU A 388 3.41 15.52 0.87
C LEU A 388 4.07 14.15 0.70
N MET A 389 5.39 14.10 0.84
CA MET A 389 6.18 12.86 0.78
C MET A 389 7.39 12.93 1.70
N GLY A 390 7.72 11.78 2.29
CA GLY A 390 8.94 11.58 3.05
C GLY A 390 9.93 10.71 2.28
N PHE A 391 11.22 10.96 2.47
CA PHE A 391 12.29 10.24 1.80
C PHE A 391 13.19 9.52 2.79
N ASN A 392 13.89 8.49 2.32
CA ASN A 392 14.87 7.74 3.11
C ASN A 392 14.31 7.25 4.45
N ALA A 393 13.01 6.95 4.47
CA ALA A 393 12.28 6.61 5.69
C ALA A 393 12.67 5.26 6.27
N SER A 394 12.59 5.15 7.60
CA SER A 394 12.72 3.90 8.34
C SER A 394 11.77 3.87 9.53
N LEU A 395 11.27 2.69 9.84
CA LEU A 395 10.40 2.41 10.98
C LEU A 395 11.11 1.48 11.95
N GLU A 396 11.07 1.81 13.23
CA GLU A 396 11.43 0.91 14.31
C GLU A 396 10.26 0.76 15.27
N VAL A 397 9.98 -0.45 15.72
CA VAL A 397 8.91 -0.74 16.67
C VAL A 397 9.50 -1.34 17.94
N LEU A 398 9.22 -0.69 19.06
CA LEU A 398 9.58 -1.13 20.39
C LEU A 398 8.33 -1.61 21.13
N THR A 399 8.50 -2.61 21.98
CA THR A 399 7.40 -3.16 22.80
C THR A 399 7.85 -3.34 24.24
N THR A 400 6.90 -3.23 25.17
CA THR A 400 7.13 -3.68 26.55
C THR A 400 7.29 -5.20 26.60
N LYS A 401 7.74 -5.72 27.75
CA LYS A 401 8.07 -7.15 27.94
C LYS A 401 6.92 -8.13 27.67
N GLU A 402 5.68 -7.65 27.73
CA GLU A 402 4.46 -8.44 27.51
C GLU A 402 4.22 -8.77 26.04
N LEU A 403 4.75 -7.94 25.14
CA LEU A 403 4.54 -8.02 23.70
C LEU A 403 5.87 -8.26 22.97
N LYS A 404 5.76 -8.89 21.80
CA LYS A 404 6.86 -9.04 20.84
C LYS A 404 6.35 -8.77 19.44
N VAL A 405 7.22 -8.20 18.60
CA VAL A 405 6.95 -7.95 17.18
C VAL A 405 7.29 -9.21 16.39
N THR A 406 6.33 -9.74 15.63
CA THR A 406 6.53 -10.91 14.77
C THR A 406 6.92 -10.52 13.35
N GLY A 407 6.54 -9.32 12.90
CA GLY A 407 6.93 -8.79 11.59
C GLY A 407 6.01 -7.73 11.05
N LEU A 408 6.21 -7.42 9.77
CA LEU A 408 5.51 -6.38 9.04
C LEU A 408 5.09 -6.87 7.66
N ILE A 409 3.89 -6.53 7.23
CA ILE A 409 3.43 -6.63 5.84
C ILE A 409 3.14 -5.22 5.32
N GLY A 410 3.85 -4.81 4.28
CA GLY A 410 3.81 -3.48 3.68
C GLY A 410 5.05 -3.21 2.84
N HIS A 411 5.17 -2.00 2.32
CA HIS A 411 6.24 -1.63 1.39
C HIS A 411 7.53 -1.27 2.13
N ALA A 412 8.32 -2.27 2.45
CA ALA A 412 9.57 -2.10 3.19
C ALA A 412 10.53 -3.29 3.03
N VAL A 413 11.76 -3.13 3.50
CA VAL A 413 12.74 -4.22 3.66
C VAL A 413 13.28 -4.27 5.08
N SER A 414 13.68 -5.45 5.54
CA SER A 414 14.25 -5.64 6.88
C SER A 414 15.60 -4.90 7.02
N LEU A 415 15.77 -4.21 8.14
CA LEU A 415 17.07 -3.69 8.59
C LEU A 415 17.85 -4.70 9.44
N ASN A 416 17.31 -5.91 9.61
CA ASN A 416 17.92 -6.99 10.40
C ASN A 416 18.29 -6.59 11.84
N LYS A 417 17.56 -5.62 12.41
CA LYS A 417 17.81 -5.15 13.79
C LYS A 417 17.19 -6.13 14.79
N LYS A 418 18.01 -6.70 15.65
CA LYS A 418 17.59 -7.55 16.76
C LYS A 418 17.47 -6.74 18.05
N SER A 419 16.43 -7.00 18.80
CA SER A 419 16.20 -6.41 20.12
C SER A 419 15.37 -7.34 20.98
N SER A 420 15.16 -6.96 22.22
CA SER A 420 14.22 -7.65 23.13
C SER A 420 12.78 -7.59 22.65
N SER A 421 12.43 -6.71 21.72
CA SER A 421 11.08 -6.59 21.14
C SER A 421 10.80 -7.59 20.01
N VAL A 422 11.79 -8.33 19.50
CA VAL A 422 11.60 -9.30 18.40
C VAL A 422 11.01 -10.60 18.94
N GLY A 423 9.95 -11.08 18.27
CA GLY A 423 9.24 -12.32 18.58
C GLY A 423 9.94 -13.57 18.08
N GLU A 424 9.40 -14.73 18.48
CA GLU A 424 9.87 -16.05 18.06
C GLU A 424 9.23 -16.50 16.74
N THR A 425 7.99 -16.06 16.49
CA THR A 425 7.25 -16.36 15.25
C THR A 425 7.48 -15.27 14.21
N GLU A 426 7.28 -15.59 12.94
CA GLU A 426 7.42 -14.65 11.85
C GLU A 426 6.09 -14.47 11.11
N CYS A 427 5.71 -13.21 10.85
CA CYS A 427 4.59 -12.85 10.02
C CYS A 427 5.02 -11.74 9.04
N GLY A 428 4.99 -12.03 7.74
CA GLY A 428 5.52 -11.10 6.75
C GLY A 428 7.05 -10.94 6.84
N ILE A 429 7.53 -9.71 6.84
CA ILE A 429 8.96 -9.36 6.98
C ILE A 429 9.32 -9.39 8.47
N GLY A 430 9.62 -10.57 8.98
CA GLY A 430 9.87 -10.84 10.38
C GLY A 430 11.35 -10.82 10.79
N ASN A 431 11.61 -11.36 11.97
CA ASN A 431 12.95 -11.54 12.53
C ASN A 431 13.74 -10.23 12.71
N THR A 432 13.03 -9.10 12.84
CA THR A 432 13.58 -7.74 13.04
C THR A 432 12.54 -6.87 13.74
N CYS A 433 12.98 -5.80 14.39
CA CYS A 433 12.12 -4.74 14.91
C CYS A 433 12.25 -3.43 14.12
N ALA A 434 13.02 -3.43 13.01
CA ALA A 434 13.22 -2.23 12.21
C ALA A 434 13.21 -2.53 10.71
N TRP A 435 12.60 -1.62 9.95
CA TRP A 435 12.42 -1.74 8.50
C TRP A 435 12.82 -0.45 7.80
N LYS A 436 13.37 -0.58 6.57
CA LYS A 436 13.63 0.51 5.63
C LYS A 436 12.43 0.63 4.71
N MET A 437 11.77 1.78 4.72
CA MET A 437 10.60 2.09 3.88
C MET A 437 10.99 2.90 2.64
N CYS A 438 12.02 3.72 2.72
CA CYS A 438 12.52 4.69 1.74
C CYS A 438 11.49 5.79 1.44
N GLY A 439 10.50 5.55 0.57
CA GLY A 439 9.40 6.47 0.32
C GLY A 439 8.23 6.25 1.27
N ILE A 440 7.65 7.34 1.76
CA ILE A 440 6.39 7.35 2.50
C ILE A 440 5.58 8.58 2.11
N ASP A 441 4.28 8.48 2.19
CA ASP A 441 3.30 9.54 1.94
C ASP A 441 2.13 9.43 2.95
N PRO A 442 1.14 10.32 2.94
CA PRO A 442 0.02 10.29 3.88
C PRO A 442 -0.82 9.00 3.84
N SER A 443 -0.89 8.31 2.69
CA SER A 443 -1.64 7.05 2.53
C SER A 443 -0.81 5.82 2.89
N SER A 444 0.52 5.93 2.94
CA SER A 444 1.41 4.79 3.19
C SER A 444 1.11 4.11 4.53
N SER A 445 0.62 2.88 4.51
CA SER A 445 0.25 2.12 5.70
C SER A 445 0.96 0.77 5.78
N TYR A 446 1.13 0.27 7.00
CA TYR A 446 1.89 -0.94 7.30
C TYR A 446 1.12 -1.82 8.28
N GLY A 447 0.92 -3.10 7.95
CA GLY A 447 0.41 -4.09 8.90
C GLY A 447 1.55 -4.58 9.79
N VAL A 448 1.53 -4.25 11.08
CA VAL A 448 2.53 -4.69 12.06
C VAL A 448 1.91 -5.74 12.97
N TYR A 449 2.54 -6.89 13.10
CA TYR A 449 2.01 -8.06 13.79
C TYR A 449 2.77 -8.34 15.07
N PHE A 450 2.04 -8.80 16.10
CA PHE A 450 2.56 -8.99 17.44
C PHE A 450 2.20 -10.37 18.01
N GLU A 451 2.98 -10.83 18.96
CA GLU A 451 2.68 -11.99 19.80
C GLU A 451 2.81 -11.63 21.29
N ILE A 452 2.11 -12.36 22.14
CA ILE A 452 2.26 -12.26 23.59
C ILE A 452 3.52 -13.03 24.00
N ALA A 453 4.39 -12.35 24.76
CA ALA A 453 5.61 -12.95 25.25
C ALA A 453 5.36 -14.07 26.27
N ASN A 454 6.24 -15.08 26.30
CA ASN A 454 6.25 -16.07 27.37
C ASN A 454 6.66 -15.38 28.68
N GLN A 455 5.72 -15.28 29.62
CA GLN A 455 6.04 -14.86 30.98
C GLN A 455 6.56 -16.09 31.76
N GLY A 456 7.88 -16.22 31.82
CA GLY A 456 8.52 -17.25 32.64
C GLY A 456 8.48 -16.89 34.12
N GLY A 457 7.64 -17.55 34.89
CA GLY A 457 7.57 -17.44 36.33
C GLY A 457 6.27 -16.87 36.89
N PRO A 458 5.96 -17.05 38.17
CA PRO A 458 4.81 -16.40 38.81
C PRO A 458 5.03 -14.90 38.73
N ALA A 459 4.16 -14.23 37.97
CA ALA A 459 4.17 -12.78 37.84
C ALA A 459 4.08 -12.16 39.23
N ALA A 460 5.09 -11.41 39.64
CA ALA A 460 4.95 -10.49 40.75
C ALA A 460 3.82 -9.54 40.36
N VAL A 461 2.65 -9.72 40.98
CA VAL A 461 1.46 -8.89 40.74
C VAL A 461 1.85 -7.47 41.13
N GLN A 462 2.19 -6.65 40.12
CA GLN A 462 2.29 -5.22 40.35
C GLN A 462 0.87 -4.69 40.58
N PRO A 463 0.64 -3.91 41.63
CA PRO A 463 -0.67 -3.32 41.87
C PRO A 463 -0.95 -2.25 40.80
N GLY A 464 -1.90 -2.53 39.93
CA GLY A 464 -2.35 -1.66 38.86
C GLY A 464 -2.82 -2.44 37.62
N PRO A 465 -3.62 -1.83 36.74
CA PRO A 465 -4.02 -2.46 35.50
C PRO A 465 -2.78 -2.71 34.63
N GLN A 466 -2.52 -3.98 34.31
CA GLN A 466 -1.41 -4.34 33.43
C GLN A 466 -1.74 -3.88 32.01
N ARG A 467 -0.78 -3.20 31.36
CA ARG A 467 -0.90 -2.71 29.99
C ARG A 467 0.27 -3.22 29.13
N GLY A 468 -0.02 -3.53 27.89
CA GLY A 468 1.00 -3.71 26.85
C GLY A 468 1.17 -2.40 26.09
N MET A 469 2.43 -1.97 25.88
CA MET A 469 2.74 -0.76 25.14
C MET A 469 3.55 -1.07 23.89
N MET A 470 3.27 -0.32 22.82
CA MET A 470 3.98 -0.33 21.55
C MET A 470 4.39 1.09 21.21
N GLN A 471 5.60 1.26 20.71
CA GLN A 471 6.10 2.56 20.25
C GLN A 471 6.63 2.42 18.84
N PHE A 472 6.12 3.25 17.95
CA PHE A 472 6.49 3.34 16.53
C PHE A 472 7.38 4.56 16.36
N LEU A 473 8.59 4.33 15.89
CA LEU A 473 9.60 5.37 15.64
C LEU A 473 9.80 5.50 14.14
N THR A 474 9.19 6.52 13.53
CA THR A 474 9.33 6.79 12.10
C THR A 474 10.34 7.93 11.91
N TYR A 475 11.47 7.59 11.32
CA TYR A 475 12.54 8.53 10.98
C TYR A 475 12.59 8.72 9.47
N TYR A 476 12.55 9.97 8.98
CA TYR A 476 12.53 10.27 7.57
C TYR A 476 13.10 11.65 7.23
N GLN A 477 13.52 11.82 5.98
CA GLN A 477 13.86 13.13 5.42
C GLN A 477 12.58 13.81 4.94
N HIS A 478 12.25 14.94 5.55
CA HIS A 478 11.11 15.77 5.14
C HIS A 478 11.49 16.63 3.92
N ALA A 479 10.50 17.00 3.10
CA ALA A 479 10.71 17.81 1.89
C ALA A 479 11.31 19.20 2.18
N SER A 480 11.13 19.74 3.38
CA SER A 480 11.76 20.99 3.84
C SER A 480 13.29 20.91 3.97
N GLY A 481 13.91 19.74 3.79
CA GLY A 481 15.36 19.56 3.88
C GLY A 481 15.88 19.26 5.28
N HIS A 482 15.02 18.86 6.22
CA HIS A 482 15.40 18.40 7.56
C HIS A 482 14.98 16.94 7.77
N TYR A 483 15.65 16.30 8.71
CA TYR A 483 15.16 14.99 9.20
C TYR A 483 14.10 15.20 10.27
N HIS A 484 13.05 14.40 10.19
CA HIS A 484 12.00 14.33 11.18
C HIS A 484 12.02 12.95 11.88
N LEU A 485 11.66 12.94 13.15
CA LEU A 485 11.41 11.74 13.92
C LEU A 485 9.99 11.83 14.48
N ARG A 486 9.09 11.01 13.98
CA ARG A 486 7.75 10.85 14.52
C ARG A 486 7.72 9.66 15.48
N VAL A 487 7.25 9.91 16.69
CA VAL A 487 7.14 8.92 17.77
C VAL A 487 5.67 8.76 18.10
N THR A 488 5.11 7.59 17.84
CA THR A 488 3.73 7.26 18.23
C THR A 488 3.74 6.14 19.26
N THR A 489 3.13 6.35 20.41
CA THR A 489 3.07 5.38 21.51
C THR A 489 1.63 5.00 21.80
N VAL A 490 1.36 3.69 21.84
CA VAL A 490 0.05 3.12 22.10
C VAL A 490 0.11 2.18 23.28
N ALA A 491 -0.78 2.36 24.25
CA ALA A 491 -0.97 1.47 25.38
C ALA A 491 -2.35 0.82 25.33
N ARG A 492 -2.45 -0.47 25.59
CA ARG A 492 -3.70 -1.20 25.67
C ARG A 492 -3.74 -2.10 26.91
N PRO A 493 -4.91 -2.25 27.54
CA PRO A 493 -5.04 -3.13 28.71
C PRO A 493 -4.79 -4.59 28.33
N LEU A 494 -4.26 -5.36 29.27
CA LEU A 494 -4.24 -6.82 29.19
C LEU A 494 -5.57 -7.36 29.76
N SER A 495 -6.12 -8.42 29.13
CA SER A 495 -7.33 -9.06 29.60
C SER A 495 -7.16 -9.64 31.01
N GLY A 496 -8.26 -9.75 31.73
CA GLY A 496 -8.34 -10.49 32.98
C GLY A 496 -8.10 -12.00 32.81
N PRO A 497 -8.51 -12.82 33.79
CA PRO A 497 -8.42 -14.28 33.68
C PRO A 497 -9.18 -14.82 32.47
N ALA A 498 -8.85 -16.06 32.08
CA ALA A 498 -9.46 -16.73 30.93
C ALA A 498 -11.00 -16.64 30.92
N GLY A 499 -11.56 -16.16 29.80
CA GLY A 499 -12.99 -15.92 29.66
C GLY A 499 -13.43 -14.48 29.95
N ASP A 500 -12.50 -13.54 30.11
CA ASP A 500 -12.82 -12.11 30.24
C ASP A 500 -13.55 -11.61 28.99
N PRO A 501 -14.80 -11.12 29.10
CA PRO A 501 -15.58 -10.64 27.95
C PRO A 501 -14.99 -9.38 27.31
N THR A 502 -14.15 -8.62 28.01
CA THR A 502 -13.52 -7.41 27.48
C THR A 502 -12.65 -7.70 26.27
N LEU A 503 -12.05 -8.89 26.21
CA LEU A 503 -11.25 -9.32 25.06
C LEU A 503 -12.11 -9.43 23.80
N ALA A 504 -13.25 -10.13 23.85
CA ALA A 504 -14.17 -10.26 22.71
C ALA A 504 -14.73 -8.89 22.30
N GLN A 505 -15.15 -8.07 23.27
CA GLN A 505 -15.70 -6.72 23.02
C GLN A 505 -14.70 -5.75 22.38
N SER A 506 -13.41 -6.03 22.47
CA SER A 506 -12.34 -5.17 21.93
C SER A 506 -11.98 -5.47 20.47
N PHE A 507 -12.65 -6.44 19.82
CA PHE A 507 -12.37 -6.85 18.45
C PHE A 507 -12.86 -5.82 17.44
N ASP A 508 -11.95 -5.28 16.65
CA ASP A 508 -12.25 -4.43 15.49
C ASP A 508 -12.30 -5.29 14.23
N GLN A 509 -13.51 -5.59 13.77
CA GLN A 509 -13.73 -6.47 12.61
C GLN A 509 -13.25 -5.86 11.29
N GLU A 510 -13.19 -4.53 11.17
CA GLU A 510 -12.73 -3.83 9.97
C GLU A 510 -11.19 -3.90 9.87
N ALA A 511 -10.49 -3.48 10.91
CA ALA A 511 -9.02 -3.63 10.96
C ALA A 511 -8.59 -5.10 10.83
N ALA A 512 -9.31 -6.01 11.48
CA ALA A 512 -9.06 -7.45 11.39
C ALA A 512 -9.21 -7.97 9.95
N ALA A 513 -10.23 -7.53 9.22
CA ALA A 513 -10.44 -7.92 7.82
C ALA A 513 -9.29 -7.48 6.91
N VAL A 514 -8.84 -6.23 7.05
CA VAL A 514 -7.71 -5.68 6.28
C VAL A 514 -6.41 -6.39 6.60
N LEU A 515 -6.11 -6.60 7.88
CA LEU A 515 -4.88 -7.30 8.32
C LEU A 515 -4.86 -8.76 7.84
N MET A 516 -6.00 -9.44 7.88
CA MET A 516 -6.12 -10.82 7.35
C MET A 516 -6.04 -10.86 5.82
N ALA A 517 -6.56 -9.84 5.12
CA ALA A 517 -6.41 -9.71 3.67
C ALA A 517 -4.93 -9.55 3.28
N ARG A 518 -4.16 -8.74 4.01
CA ARG A 518 -2.72 -8.59 3.80
C ARG A 518 -1.95 -9.89 4.02
N ILE A 519 -2.30 -10.67 5.06
CA ILE A 519 -1.71 -12.01 5.28
C ILE A 519 -2.07 -12.94 4.11
N ALA A 520 -3.33 -12.93 3.67
CA ALA A 520 -3.77 -13.78 2.55
C ALA A 520 -3.02 -13.44 1.26
N VAL A 521 -2.85 -12.15 0.95
CA VAL A 521 -2.07 -11.68 -0.21
C VAL A 521 -0.60 -12.06 -0.08
N TYR A 522 0.00 -11.89 1.09
CA TYR A 522 1.38 -12.29 1.35
C TYR A 522 1.58 -13.81 1.17
N LYS A 523 0.62 -14.62 1.64
CA LYS A 523 0.62 -16.08 1.41
C LYS A 523 0.47 -16.41 -0.08
N ALA A 524 -0.39 -15.71 -0.80
CA ALA A 524 -0.64 -15.95 -2.22
C ALA A 524 0.56 -15.60 -3.14
N ASP A 525 1.61 -15.00 -2.62
CA ASP A 525 2.88 -14.84 -3.33
C ASP A 525 3.78 -16.11 -3.26
N VAL A 526 3.48 -17.04 -2.35
CA VAL A 526 4.27 -18.25 -2.07
C VAL A 526 3.46 -19.53 -2.23
N ASP A 527 2.19 -19.50 -1.80
CA ASP A 527 1.28 -20.68 -1.78
C ASP A 527 0.33 -20.63 -2.98
N ASP A 528 -0.21 -21.77 -3.39
CA ASP A 528 -1.22 -21.86 -4.43
C ASP A 528 -2.52 -21.12 -4.03
N GLY A 529 -3.14 -20.41 -4.98
CA GLY A 529 -4.37 -19.63 -4.75
C GLY A 529 -5.49 -20.43 -4.04
N PRO A 530 -5.84 -21.65 -4.48
CA PRO A 530 -6.83 -22.48 -3.80
C PRO A 530 -6.48 -22.82 -2.34
N ASP A 531 -5.20 -22.95 -2.01
CA ASP A 531 -4.75 -23.21 -0.63
C ASP A 531 -4.92 -22.00 0.27
N VAL A 532 -4.68 -20.81 -0.26
CA VAL A 532 -4.89 -19.54 0.44
C VAL A 532 -6.39 -19.34 0.71
N ILE A 533 -7.26 -19.58 -0.26
CA ILE A 533 -8.72 -19.49 -0.07
C ILE A 533 -9.18 -20.49 1.01
N ARG A 534 -8.70 -21.72 0.97
CA ARG A 534 -9.00 -22.73 2.02
C ARG A 534 -8.47 -22.28 3.40
N TRP A 535 -7.34 -21.59 3.43
CA TRP A 535 -6.81 -21.03 4.67
C TRP A 535 -7.74 -19.94 5.22
N VAL A 536 -8.21 -19.00 4.38
CA VAL A 536 -9.18 -17.96 4.78
C VAL A 536 -10.45 -18.59 5.34
N ASP A 537 -11.02 -19.59 4.66
CA ASP A 537 -12.21 -20.31 5.12
C ASP A 537 -12.00 -20.99 6.48
N ARG A 538 -10.86 -21.65 6.68
CA ARG A 538 -10.52 -22.28 7.96
C ARG A 538 -10.36 -21.26 9.09
N MET A 539 -9.76 -20.10 8.82
CA MET A 539 -9.62 -19.04 9.83
C MET A 539 -10.99 -18.48 10.21
N LEU A 540 -11.86 -18.23 9.24
CA LEU A 540 -13.23 -17.77 9.51
C LEU A 540 -14.02 -18.78 10.37
N ILE A 541 -14.01 -20.05 9.99
CA ILE A 541 -14.71 -21.10 10.76
C ILE A 541 -14.16 -21.19 12.20
N ARG A 542 -12.84 -21.09 12.39
CA ARG A 542 -12.22 -21.11 13.71
C ARG A 542 -12.65 -19.91 14.56
N LEU A 543 -12.65 -18.71 13.97
CA LEU A 543 -13.07 -17.47 14.66
C LEU A 543 -14.52 -17.59 15.11
N CYS A 544 -15.43 -17.97 14.20
CA CYS A 544 -16.84 -18.14 14.52
C CYS A 544 -17.07 -19.27 15.55
N SER A 545 -16.32 -20.37 15.46
CA SER A 545 -16.41 -21.46 16.47
C SER A 545 -15.98 -21.00 17.87
N ARG A 546 -15.13 -19.96 17.97
CA ARG A 546 -14.63 -19.45 19.25
C ARG A 546 -15.52 -18.37 19.87
N PHE A 547 -16.08 -17.49 19.04
CA PHE A 547 -16.73 -16.25 19.50
C PHE A 547 -18.22 -16.21 19.22
N ALA A 548 -18.83 -17.20 18.53
CA ALA A 548 -20.26 -17.29 18.37
C ALA A 548 -20.90 -18.01 19.56
N ASP A 549 -22.10 -17.57 19.91
CA ASP A 549 -23.00 -18.28 20.80
C ASP A 549 -23.86 -19.22 19.96
N TYR A 550 -23.90 -20.50 20.30
CA TYR A 550 -24.75 -21.50 19.64
C TYR A 550 -25.02 -22.70 20.52
N ARG A 551 -26.15 -23.34 20.25
CA ARG A 551 -26.51 -24.64 20.87
C ARG A 551 -26.07 -25.78 19.96
N LYS A 552 -25.60 -26.87 20.57
CA LYS A 552 -25.24 -28.07 19.86
C LYS A 552 -26.45 -28.57 19.05
N ASP A 553 -26.19 -28.92 17.78
CA ASP A 553 -27.20 -29.46 16.85
C ASP A 553 -28.36 -28.54 16.42
N ASP A 554 -28.29 -27.23 16.78
CA ASP A 554 -29.30 -26.24 16.40
C ASP A 554 -28.65 -25.06 15.65
N PRO A 555 -28.55 -25.12 14.30
CA PRO A 555 -27.99 -24.01 13.49
C PRO A 555 -28.72 -22.67 13.64
N THR A 556 -30.00 -22.70 14.00
CA THR A 556 -30.81 -21.47 14.16
C THR A 556 -30.45 -20.69 15.43
N SER A 557 -29.74 -21.33 16.36
CA SER A 557 -29.27 -20.70 17.59
C SER A 557 -27.98 -19.91 17.42
N PHE A 558 -27.32 -20.01 16.26
CA PHE A 558 -26.04 -19.33 16.00
C PHE A 558 -26.19 -17.81 16.03
N ARG A 559 -25.41 -17.17 16.86
CA ARG A 559 -25.37 -15.70 16.99
C ARG A 559 -23.93 -15.22 17.16
N LEU A 560 -23.61 -14.11 16.50
CA LEU A 560 -22.37 -13.36 16.70
C LEU A 560 -22.70 -12.06 17.42
N GLU A 561 -21.80 -11.61 18.30
CA GLU A 561 -21.86 -10.27 18.87
C GLU A 561 -21.68 -9.22 17.75
N LYS A 562 -22.21 -7.99 17.95
CA LYS A 562 -22.23 -6.92 16.93
C LYS A 562 -20.88 -6.67 16.29
N ASN A 563 -19.80 -6.68 17.05
CA ASN A 563 -18.43 -6.46 16.59
C ASN A 563 -17.81 -7.62 15.80
N PHE A 564 -18.53 -8.74 15.60
CA PHE A 564 -18.13 -9.87 14.75
C PHE A 564 -19.09 -10.10 13.57
N THR A 565 -20.22 -9.41 13.49
CA THR A 565 -21.31 -9.73 12.53
C THR A 565 -20.91 -9.45 11.08
N LEU A 566 -20.11 -8.42 10.80
CA LEU A 566 -19.67 -8.06 9.45
C LEU A 566 -18.43 -8.84 9.01
N TYR A 567 -17.64 -9.37 9.93
CA TYR A 567 -16.40 -10.06 9.59
C TYR A 567 -16.59 -11.26 8.62
N PRO A 568 -17.60 -12.13 8.78
CA PRO A 568 -17.88 -13.20 7.80
C PRO A 568 -18.19 -12.65 6.41
N GLN A 569 -18.87 -11.52 6.30
CA GLN A 569 -19.19 -10.87 5.04
C GLN A 569 -17.92 -10.32 4.38
N PHE A 570 -17.02 -9.65 5.14
CA PHE A 570 -15.72 -9.23 4.62
C PHE A 570 -14.90 -10.42 4.09
N MET A 571 -14.88 -11.53 4.80
CA MET A 571 -14.18 -12.75 4.35
C MET A 571 -14.85 -13.38 3.12
N PHE A 572 -16.18 -13.33 3.01
CA PHE A 572 -16.89 -13.73 1.81
C PHE A 572 -16.47 -12.91 0.58
N HIS A 573 -16.39 -11.60 0.73
CA HIS A 573 -15.95 -10.71 -0.36
C HIS A 573 -14.45 -10.87 -0.66
N LEU A 574 -13.59 -10.99 0.38
CA LEU A 574 -12.16 -11.20 0.20
C LEU A 574 -11.85 -12.44 -0.63
N ARG A 575 -12.49 -13.59 -0.33
CA ARG A 575 -12.24 -14.84 -1.06
C ARG A 575 -12.68 -14.79 -2.53
N ARG A 576 -13.58 -13.86 -2.87
CA ARG A 576 -14.08 -13.59 -4.23
C ARG A 576 -13.35 -12.44 -4.92
N SER A 577 -12.51 -11.73 -4.18
CA SER A 577 -11.83 -10.53 -4.66
C SER A 577 -10.75 -10.84 -5.71
N GLN A 578 -10.44 -9.84 -6.51
CA GLN A 578 -9.36 -9.87 -7.49
C GLN A 578 -7.96 -10.08 -6.89
N PHE A 579 -7.83 -9.98 -5.57
CA PHE A 579 -6.57 -10.25 -4.87
C PHE A 579 -6.25 -11.73 -4.75
N LEU A 580 -7.30 -12.57 -4.65
CA LEU A 580 -7.19 -14.03 -4.47
C LEU A 580 -7.71 -14.80 -5.68
N GLN A 581 -8.76 -14.31 -6.36
CA GLN A 581 -9.32 -14.89 -7.59
C GLN A 581 -8.67 -14.22 -8.81
N VAL A 582 -7.54 -14.76 -9.23
CA VAL A 582 -6.67 -14.14 -10.24
C VAL A 582 -6.97 -14.54 -11.69
N PHE A 583 -7.88 -15.46 -11.94
CA PHE A 583 -8.12 -16.04 -13.28
C PHE A 583 -8.65 -15.03 -14.31
N ASN A 584 -9.28 -13.94 -13.86
CA ASN A 584 -9.77 -12.86 -14.74
C ASN A 584 -8.76 -11.69 -14.87
N ASN A 585 -7.61 -11.75 -14.16
CA ASN A 585 -6.61 -10.71 -14.17
C ASN A 585 -5.35 -11.20 -14.88
N SER A 586 -4.64 -10.29 -15.53
CA SER A 586 -3.24 -10.55 -15.89
C SER A 586 -2.36 -10.57 -14.63
N PRO A 587 -1.18 -11.21 -14.68
CA PRO A 587 -0.22 -11.14 -13.59
C PRO A 587 0.18 -9.72 -13.20
N ASP A 588 0.24 -8.79 -14.16
CA ASP A 588 0.55 -7.38 -13.90
C ASP A 588 -0.57 -6.68 -13.13
N GLU A 589 -1.84 -6.89 -13.51
CA GLU A 589 -2.99 -6.37 -12.76
C GLU A 589 -3.05 -6.92 -11.35
N THR A 590 -2.77 -8.21 -11.16
CA THR A 590 -2.70 -8.82 -9.82
C THR A 590 -1.60 -8.18 -8.97
N ALA A 591 -0.42 -7.95 -9.54
CA ALA A 591 0.67 -7.27 -8.85
C ALA A 591 0.29 -5.84 -8.44
N PHE A 592 -0.36 -5.09 -9.34
CA PHE A 592 -0.86 -3.75 -9.08
C PHE A 592 -1.92 -3.73 -7.95
N TYR A 593 -2.96 -4.56 -8.03
CA TYR A 593 -4.01 -4.58 -7.01
C TYR A 593 -3.46 -4.94 -5.61
N ARG A 594 -2.58 -5.94 -5.53
CA ARG A 594 -1.93 -6.35 -4.27
C ARG A 594 -1.01 -5.27 -3.71
N HIS A 595 -0.31 -4.54 -4.58
CA HIS A 595 0.50 -3.39 -4.19
C HIS A 595 -0.37 -2.32 -3.51
N VAL A 596 -1.47 -1.90 -4.13
CA VAL A 596 -2.35 -0.87 -3.60
C VAL A 596 -3.02 -1.32 -2.29
N LEU A 597 -3.49 -2.57 -2.18
CA LEU A 597 -4.07 -3.10 -0.94
C LEU A 597 -3.07 -3.05 0.24
N ASN A 598 -1.78 -3.25 -0.03
CA ASN A 598 -0.74 -3.20 1.01
C ASN A 598 -0.27 -1.77 1.33
N HIS A 599 -0.76 -0.78 0.58
CA HIS A 599 -0.41 0.63 0.73
C HIS A 599 -1.45 1.42 1.53
N GLU A 600 -2.74 1.21 1.26
CA GLU A 600 -3.83 2.04 1.76
C GLU A 600 -4.23 1.72 3.21
N ASP A 601 -4.87 2.67 3.89
CA ASP A 601 -5.37 2.53 5.27
C ASP A 601 -6.55 1.55 5.39
N VAL A 602 -7.19 1.48 6.57
CA VAL A 602 -8.28 0.53 6.82
C VAL A 602 -9.51 0.87 5.99
N GLY A 603 -9.88 2.15 5.88
CA GLY A 603 -11.08 2.58 5.16
C GLY A 603 -11.01 2.22 3.68
N ASP A 604 -9.97 2.64 3.01
CA ASP A 604 -9.77 2.38 1.58
C ASP A 604 -9.54 0.89 1.26
N ALA A 605 -8.78 0.19 2.12
CA ALA A 605 -8.60 -1.25 1.96
C ALA A 605 -9.92 -2.04 2.11
N LEU A 606 -10.84 -1.60 2.97
CA LEU A 606 -12.18 -2.21 3.08
C LEU A 606 -13.02 -2.03 1.84
N VAL A 607 -13.01 -0.84 1.22
CA VAL A 607 -13.70 -0.60 -0.06
C VAL A 607 -13.15 -1.50 -1.16
N MET A 608 -11.84 -1.78 -1.15
CA MET A 608 -11.23 -2.73 -2.08
C MET A 608 -11.70 -4.18 -1.84
N ILE A 609 -11.85 -4.58 -0.57
CA ILE A 609 -12.30 -5.93 -0.19
C ILE A 609 -13.79 -6.09 -0.47
N GLN A 610 -14.60 -5.17 0.03
CA GLN A 610 -16.05 -5.13 -0.13
C GLN A 610 -16.46 -3.77 -0.70
N PRO A 611 -16.67 -3.67 -2.02
CA PRO A 611 -17.14 -2.45 -2.66
C PRO A 611 -18.41 -1.89 -2.04
N THR A 612 -18.59 -0.57 -2.07
CA THR A 612 -19.84 0.10 -1.66
C THR A 612 -20.76 0.27 -2.84
N LEU A 613 -22.06 0.23 -2.57
CA LEU A 613 -23.10 0.42 -3.56
C LEU A 613 -24.18 1.33 -3.00
N ASP A 614 -24.38 2.49 -3.63
CA ASP A 614 -25.41 3.45 -3.31
C ASP A 614 -26.46 3.52 -4.40
N SER A 615 -27.74 3.68 -4.01
CA SER A 615 -28.87 3.74 -4.90
C SER A 615 -29.54 5.11 -4.80
N TYR A 616 -29.92 5.64 -5.96
CA TYR A 616 -30.63 6.92 -6.11
C TYR A 616 -31.95 6.68 -6.84
N SER A 617 -33.02 7.29 -6.36
CA SER A 617 -34.36 7.17 -6.97
C SER A 617 -35.14 8.47 -6.81
N LEU A 618 -36.24 8.61 -7.58
CA LEU A 618 -37.19 9.72 -7.42
C LEU A 618 -38.04 9.62 -6.13
N GLU A 619 -38.02 8.48 -5.45
CA GLU A 619 -38.82 8.20 -4.26
C GLU A 619 -38.14 8.70 -2.96
N HIS A 620 -36.80 8.84 -2.98
CA HIS A 620 -36.00 9.25 -1.82
C HIS A 620 -35.03 10.36 -2.21
N GLU A 621 -34.86 11.35 -1.34
CA GLU A 621 -33.81 12.35 -1.48
C GLU A 621 -32.45 11.77 -1.07
N GLY A 622 -31.42 12.02 -1.88
CA GLY A 622 -30.04 11.60 -1.63
C GLY A 622 -29.76 10.13 -1.92
N SER A 623 -28.56 9.69 -1.58
CA SER A 623 -28.11 8.31 -1.74
C SER A 623 -28.66 7.41 -0.62
N GLN A 624 -28.95 6.16 -0.98
CA GLN A 624 -29.32 5.12 -0.01
C GLN A 624 -28.34 3.94 -0.18
N PRO A 625 -27.59 3.56 0.87
CA PRO A 625 -26.72 2.40 0.79
C PRO A 625 -27.56 1.13 0.60
N VAL A 626 -27.19 0.32 -0.39
CA VAL A 626 -27.87 -0.92 -0.74
C VAL A 626 -26.91 -2.10 -0.71
N LEU A 627 -27.47 -3.30 -0.62
CA LEU A 627 -26.65 -4.51 -0.65
C LEU A 627 -25.94 -4.67 -1.98
N LEU A 628 -24.71 -5.17 -1.94
CA LEU A 628 -23.94 -5.55 -3.13
C LEU A 628 -24.51 -6.86 -3.72
N ASP A 629 -25.75 -6.78 -4.21
CA ASP A 629 -26.57 -7.91 -4.66
C ASP A 629 -27.32 -7.56 -5.95
N SER A 630 -27.59 -8.57 -6.77
CA SER A 630 -28.33 -8.39 -8.02
C SER A 630 -29.77 -7.89 -7.82
N ALA A 631 -30.37 -8.11 -6.63
CA ALA A 631 -31.68 -7.55 -6.27
C ALA A 631 -31.68 -6.02 -6.17
N SER A 632 -30.52 -5.40 -5.96
CA SER A 632 -30.38 -3.94 -5.91
C SER A 632 -30.50 -3.26 -7.27
N ILE A 633 -30.42 -4.02 -8.37
CA ILE A 633 -30.64 -3.50 -9.72
C ILE A 633 -32.14 -3.30 -9.93
N GLN A 634 -32.58 -2.04 -9.93
CA GLN A 634 -33.96 -1.65 -10.19
C GLN A 634 -34.05 -0.82 -11.50
N PRO A 635 -35.06 -0.99 -12.34
CA PRO A 635 -35.20 -0.25 -13.61
C PRO A 635 -35.24 1.28 -13.42
N THR A 636 -35.84 1.75 -12.30
CA THR A 636 -36.08 3.15 -11.97
C THR A 636 -35.01 3.78 -11.10
N HIS A 637 -33.89 3.07 -10.86
CA HIS A 637 -32.81 3.52 -9.97
C HIS A 637 -31.51 3.78 -10.72
N ILE A 638 -30.67 4.65 -10.16
CA ILE A 638 -29.27 4.81 -10.53
C ILE A 638 -28.44 4.21 -9.40
N LEU A 639 -27.40 3.45 -9.76
CA LEU A 639 -26.47 2.87 -8.79
C LEU A 639 -25.11 3.52 -8.95
N LEU A 640 -24.48 3.89 -7.83
CA LEU A 640 -23.09 4.31 -7.73
C LEU A 640 -22.30 3.20 -7.04
N LEU A 641 -21.41 2.58 -7.78
CA LEU A 641 -20.49 1.54 -7.25
C LEU A 641 -19.11 2.15 -7.07
N ASP A 642 -18.55 2.02 -5.86
CA ASP A 642 -17.14 2.30 -5.57
C ASP A 642 -16.42 1.00 -5.22
N THR A 643 -15.37 0.67 -5.99
CA THR A 643 -14.48 -0.48 -5.77
C THR A 643 -13.08 -0.06 -5.39
N PHE A 644 -12.85 1.23 -5.09
CA PHE A 644 -11.57 1.93 -5.03
C PHE A 644 -10.92 2.12 -6.41
N PHE A 645 -10.80 1.08 -7.23
CA PHE A 645 -10.18 1.13 -8.57
C PHE A 645 -11.11 1.63 -9.66
N HIS A 646 -12.43 1.48 -9.46
CA HIS A 646 -13.47 1.91 -10.38
C HIS A 646 -14.56 2.62 -9.59
N ILE A 647 -14.98 3.76 -10.11
CA ILE A 647 -16.21 4.43 -9.71
C ILE A 647 -17.15 4.34 -10.91
N LEU A 648 -18.29 3.69 -10.73
CA LEU A 648 -19.20 3.37 -11.79
C LEU A 648 -20.63 3.85 -11.47
N ILE A 649 -21.19 4.68 -12.36
CA ILE A 649 -22.59 5.07 -12.35
C ILE A 649 -23.35 4.20 -13.36
N PHE A 650 -24.32 3.45 -12.86
CA PHE A 650 -25.17 2.58 -13.66
C PHE A 650 -26.59 3.11 -13.68
N HIS A 651 -27.14 3.35 -14.87
CA HIS A 651 -28.53 3.73 -15.05
C HIS A 651 -29.38 2.48 -15.28
N GLY A 652 -30.41 2.29 -14.45
CA GLY A 652 -31.45 1.29 -14.67
C GLY A 652 -32.18 1.52 -15.99
N GLU A 653 -32.86 0.51 -16.49
CA GLU A 653 -33.46 0.50 -17.85
C GLU A 653 -34.36 1.71 -18.11
N THR A 654 -35.29 2.00 -17.19
CA THR A 654 -36.23 3.13 -17.30
C THR A 654 -35.51 4.48 -17.26
N ILE A 655 -34.54 4.64 -16.38
CA ILE A 655 -33.73 5.88 -16.31
C ILE A 655 -32.94 6.09 -17.60
N ALA A 656 -32.37 5.02 -18.14
CA ALA A 656 -31.62 5.09 -19.40
C ALA A 656 -32.52 5.48 -20.59
N GLU A 657 -33.77 4.98 -20.62
CA GLU A 657 -34.76 5.36 -21.61
C GLU A 657 -35.17 6.84 -21.49
N TRP A 658 -35.48 7.31 -20.28
CA TRP A 658 -35.85 8.71 -20.04
C TRP A 658 -34.73 9.68 -20.41
N ARG A 659 -33.49 9.34 -20.06
CA ARG A 659 -32.33 10.14 -20.45
C ARG A 659 -32.12 10.19 -21.96
N LYS A 660 -32.27 9.06 -22.66
CA LYS A 660 -32.16 9.01 -24.12
C LYS A 660 -33.30 9.79 -24.82
N ALA A 661 -34.49 9.81 -24.23
CA ALA A 661 -35.61 10.61 -24.70
C ALA A 661 -35.46 12.11 -24.41
N GLY A 662 -34.46 12.53 -23.64
CA GLY A 662 -34.17 13.93 -23.34
C GLY A 662 -35.16 14.58 -22.37
N TYR A 663 -35.80 13.78 -21.47
CA TYR A 663 -36.73 14.33 -20.48
C TYR A 663 -36.07 15.28 -19.50
N GLN A 664 -34.81 15.04 -19.12
CA GLN A 664 -34.05 15.91 -18.22
C GLN A 664 -33.86 17.36 -18.71
N ASP A 665 -34.06 17.60 -20.01
CA ASP A 665 -33.92 18.91 -20.65
C ASP A 665 -35.27 19.60 -20.88
N GLN A 666 -36.39 18.97 -20.46
CA GLN A 666 -37.75 19.48 -20.63
C GLN A 666 -38.24 20.15 -19.34
N GLU A 667 -39.06 21.18 -19.49
CA GLU A 667 -39.71 21.87 -18.37
C GLU A 667 -40.64 20.92 -17.60
N GLY A 668 -40.52 20.89 -16.26
CA GLY A 668 -41.29 20.02 -15.38
C GLY A 668 -40.57 18.70 -15.00
N TYR A 669 -39.34 18.45 -15.49
CA TYR A 669 -38.54 17.27 -15.16
C TYR A 669 -37.24 17.62 -14.43
N GLU A 670 -37.26 18.73 -13.65
CA GLU A 670 -36.09 19.20 -12.87
C GLU A 670 -35.62 18.16 -11.86
N ASN A 671 -36.54 17.34 -11.31
CA ASN A 671 -36.24 16.25 -10.41
C ASN A 671 -35.43 15.12 -11.08
N LEU A 672 -35.76 14.80 -12.37
CA LEU A 672 -34.97 13.83 -13.13
C LEU A 672 -33.57 14.36 -13.43
N LYS A 673 -33.45 15.65 -13.72
CA LYS A 673 -32.16 16.29 -13.95
C LYS A 673 -31.31 16.25 -12.67
N ALA A 674 -31.87 16.58 -11.49
CA ALA A 674 -31.21 16.48 -10.20
C ALA A 674 -30.78 15.04 -9.89
N LEU A 675 -31.67 14.06 -10.14
CA LEU A 675 -31.37 12.64 -9.97
C LEU A 675 -30.17 12.16 -10.81
N LEU A 676 -30.01 12.67 -12.03
CA LEU A 676 -28.90 12.32 -12.94
C LEU A 676 -27.58 13.02 -12.55
N GLU A 677 -27.64 14.19 -11.89
CA GLU A 677 -26.44 14.93 -11.47
C GLU A 677 -25.91 14.51 -10.10
N GLN A 678 -26.78 14.19 -9.13
CA GLN A 678 -26.36 13.84 -7.77
C GLN A 678 -25.31 12.70 -7.71
N PRO A 679 -25.47 11.56 -8.41
CA PRO A 679 -24.44 10.51 -8.40
C PRO A 679 -23.09 10.95 -8.97
N LYS A 680 -23.08 11.96 -9.85
CA LYS A 680 -21.84 12.51 -10.42
C LYS A 680 -21.12 13.43 -9.44
N GLU A 681 -21.89 14.17 -8.63
CA GLU A 681 -21.32 15.01 -7.56
C GLU A 681 -20.71 14.14 -6.49
N ASP A 682 -21.45 13.14 -6.00
CA ASP A 682 -20.95 12.18 -5.01
C ASP A 682 -19.72 11.42 -5.55
N ALA A 683 -19.72 11.02 -6.82
CA ALA A 683 -18.55 10.41 -7.47
C ALA A 683 -17.33 11.36 -7.52
N ARG A 684 -17.53 12.67 -7.73
CA ARG A 684 -16.44 13.67 -7.71
C ARG A 684 -15.83 13.80 -6.33
N GLU A 685 -16.65 13.77 -5.27
CA GLU A 685 -16.19 13.78 -3.89
C GLU A 685 -15.35 12.54 -3.58
N LEU A 686 -15.83 11.35 -3.96
CA LEU A 686 -15.06 10.10 -3.80
C LEU A 686 -13.71 10.11 -4.57
N ILE A 687 -13.65 10.79 -5.70
CA ILE A 687 -12.44 10.88 -6.52
C ILE A 687 -11.45 11.92 -5.97
N ALA A 688 -11.92 12.94 -5.24
CA ALA A 688 -11.14 14.12 -4.88
C ALA A 688 -9.82 13.78 -4.17
N ASP A 689 -9.83 12.86 -3.21
CA ASP A 689 -8.67 12.52 -2.38
C ASP A 689 -8.05 11.16 -2.71
N ARG A 690 -8.56 10.46 -3.75
CA ARG A 690 -8.15 9.09 -4.06
C ARG A 690 -6.90 9.01 -4.94
N PHE A 691 -5.91 8.23 -4.49
CA PHE A 691 -4.73 7.87 -5.27
C PHE A 691 -4.48 6.34 -5.24
N PRO A 692 -4.23 5.68 -6.39
CA PRO A 692 -4.31 6.22 -7.76
C PRO A 692 -5.74 6.60 -8.15
N LEU A 693 -5.88 7.50 -9.11
CA LEU A 693 -7.19 7.94 -9.61
C LEU A 693 -7.99 6.75 -10.14
N PRO A 694 -9.21 6.50 -9.65
CA PRO A 694 -10.04 5.40 -10.13
C PRO A 694 -10.49 5.62 -11.58
N ARG A 695 -10.77 4.52 -12.27
CA ARG A 695 -11.42 4.58 -13.58
C ARG A 695 -12.88 4.97 -13.39
N PHE A 696 -13.28 6.11 -13.96
CA PHE A 696 -14.66 6.59 -13.91
C PHE A 696 -15.46 6.04 -15.10
N ILE A 697 -16.59 5.41 -14.84
CA ILE A 697 -17.44 4.74 -15.82
C ILE A 697 -18.89 5.18 -15.64
N VAL A 698 -19.56 5.57 -16.73
CA VAL A 698 -21.00 5.78 -16.76
C VAL A 698 -21.60 4.83 -17.80
N CYS A 699 -22.53 3.99 -17.39
CA CYS A 699 -23.14 3.00 -18.28
C CYS A 699 -24.65 2.82 -18.03
N ASP A 700 -25.33 2.34 -19.07
CA ASP A 700 -26.74 2.00 -19.02
C ASP A 700 -26.93 0.48 -18.83
N ALA A 701 -28.09 0.10 -18.35
CA ALA A 701 -28.58 -1.29 -18.39
C ALA A 701 -28.46 -1.87 -19.79
N GLY A 702 -27.91 -3.09 -19.91
CA GLY A 702 -27.62 -3.74 -21.19
C GLY A 702 -26.40 -3.24 -21.95
N GLY A 703 -25.70 -2.20 -21.48
CA GLY A 703 -24.43 -1.73 -22.05
C GLY A 703 -23.26 -2.67 -21.76
N SER A 704 -22.27 -2.70 -22.66
CA SER A 704 -21.08 -3.59 -22.50
C SER A 704 -20.27 -3.33 -21.22
N GLN A 705 -20.29 -2.10 -20.69
CA GLN A 705 -19.59 -1.71 -19.47
C GLN A 705 -20.35 -2.08 -18.19
N ALA A 706 -21.64 -2.43 -18.27
CA ALA A 706 -22.41 -2.94 -17.13
C ALA A 706 -21.78 -4.18 -16.49
N ARG A 707 -20.94 -4.91 -17.23
CA ARG A 707 -20.17 -6.07 -16.73
C ARG A 707 -19.31 -5.74 -15.51
N PHE A 708 -18.82 -4.50 -15.38
CA PHE A 708 -18.00 -4.10 -14.23
C PHE A 708 -18.82 -4.06 -12.94
N LEU A 709 -20.08 -3.64 -12.99
CA LEU A 709 -21.03 -3.74 -11.89
C LEU A 709 -21.40 -5.21 -11.63
N LEU A 710 -21.87 -5.90 -12.68
CA LEU A 710 -22.42 -7.27 -12.56
C LEU A 710 -21.41 -8.26 -11.99
N SER A 711 -20.11 -8.10 -12.30
CA SER A 711 -19.05 -8.96 -11.78
C SER A 711 -18.79 -8.79 -10.27
N LYS A 712 -19.22 -7.70 -9.67
CA LYS A 712 -19.06 -7.41 -8.24
C LYS A 712 -20.28 -7.79 -7.41
N LEU A 713 -21.46 -7.89 -8.03
CA LEU A 713 -22.69 -8.23 -7.32
C LEU A 713 -22.73 -9.71 -6.91
N ASN A 714 -23.31 -9.95 -5.74
CA ASN A 714 -23.63 -11.31 -5.29
C ASN A 714 -24.92 -11.78 -5.99
N PRO A 715 -25.05 -13.07 -6.33
CA PRO A 715 -26.31 -13.59 -6.79
C PRO A 715 -27.35 -13.59 -5.66
N SER A 716 -28.57 -13.14 -5.92
CA SER A 716 -29.68 -13.16 -4.96
C SER A 716 -30.10 -14.58 -4.60
N THR A 717 -29.96 -15.52 -5.56
CA THR A 717 -30.28 -16.93 -5.40
C THR A 717 -29.16 -17.78 -5.96
N THR A 718 -28.87 -18.90 -5.27
CA THR A 718 -27.92 -19.88 -5.77
C THR A 718 -28.50 -20.55 -7.00
N HIS A 719 -27.87 -20.40 -8.16
CA HIS A 719 -28.21 -21.18 -9.34
C HIS A 719 -27.74 -22.61 -9.12
N THR A 720 -28.67 -23.50 -8.79
CA THR A 720 -28.44 -24.95 -8.85
C THR A 720 -28.33 -25.31 -10.33
N THR A 721 -27.13 -25.31 -10.88
CA THR A 721 -26.85 -25.98 -12.15
C THR A 721 -27.06 -27.48 -11.94
N GLY A 722 -28.27 -27.93 -12.22
CA GLY A 722 -28.55 -29.34 -12.50
C GLY A 722 -27.84 -29.68 -13.81
N GLY A 723 -26.57 -29.96 -13.78
CA GLY A 723 -25.71 -30.29 -14.92
C GLY A 723 -24.79 -31.44 -14.58
N TYR A 724 -25.11 -32.61 -15.11
CA TYR A 724 -24.34 -33.81 -15.26
C TYR A 724 -22.82 -33.73 -15.08
N GLY A 725 -22.29 -34.49 -14.13
CA GLY A 725 -21.05 -35.25 -14.30
C GLY A 725 -19.74 -34.47 -14.27
N GLY A 726 -19.25 -34.13 -13.09
CA GLY A 726 -17.86 -33.83 -12.87
C GLY A 726 -17.53 -34.10 -11.42
N GLY A 727 -16.63 -35.06 -11.18
CA GLY A 727 -16.26 -35.49 -9.84
C GLY A 727 -15.90 -34.29 -8.96
N VAL A 728 -16.67 -34.13 -7.89
CA VAL A 728 -16.38 -33.19 -6.81
C VAL A 728 -15.07 -33.67 -6.17
N THR A 729 -13.98 -32.99 -6.50
CA THR A 729 -12.78 -33.12 -5.69
C THR A 729 -13.11 -32.56 -4.30
N SER A 730 -13.11 -33.41 -3.31
CA SER A 730 -13.52 -33.22 -1.90
C SER A 730 -12.70 -32.18 -1.11
N GLN A 731 -12.25 -31.12 -1.73
CA GLN A 731 -11.23 -30.20 -1.17
C GLN A 731 -11.65 -28.74 -1.00
N THR A 732 -12.76 -28.30 -1.59
CA THR A 732 -13.28 -26.96 -1.36
C THR A 732 -14.25 -26.92 -0.19
N ILE A 733 -14.02 -26.02 0.79
CA ILE A 733 -14.90 -25.86 1.96
C ILE A 733 -16.18 -25.14 1.54
N PHE A 734 -16.06 -24.06 0.75
CA PHE A 734 -17.16 -23.31 0.18
C PHE A 734 -17.01 -23.26 -1.35
N THR A 735 -18.12 -23.11 -2.05
CA THR A 735 -18.15 -22.86 -3.50
C THR A 735 -18.30 -21.35 -3.77
N ASP A 736 -17.77 -20.85 -4.91
CA ASP A 736 -17.77 -19.43 -5.22
C ASP A 736 -19.09 -18.93 -5.81
N ASP A 737 -19.95 -19.83 -6.27
CA ASP A 737 -21.23 -19.51 -6.94
C ASP A 737 -22.43 -19.43 -5.98
N VAL A 738 -22.19 -19.40 -4.68
CA VAL A 738 -23.26 -19.30 -3.69
C VAL A 738 -23.57 -17.85 -3.32
N SER A 739 -24.82 -17.57 -3.00
CA SER A 739 -25.22 -16.29 -2.41
C SER A 739 -24.61 -16.11 -1.02
N LEU A 740 -24.51 -14.85 -0.57
CA LEU A 740 -24.05 -14.56 0.80
C LEU A 740 -24.88 -15.31 1.84
N GLN A 741 -26.20 -15.38 1.66
CA GLN A 741 -27.10 -16.13 2.57
C GLN A 741 -26.72 -17.61 2.64
N THR A 742 -26.54 -18.27 1.48
CA THR A 742 -26.12 -19.67 1.43
C THR A 742 -24.73 -19.89 2.05
N PHE A 743 -23.82 -18.94 1.83
CA PHE A 743 -22.50 -18.97 2.47
C PHE A 743 -22.62 -18.90 4.00
N MET A 744 -23.44 -18.01 4.53
CA MET A 744 -23.70 -17.89 5.96
C MET A 744 -24.35 -19.16 6.54
N ASP A 745 -25.31 -19.76 5.83
CA ASP A 745 -25.94 -21.03 6.21
C ASP A 745 -24.92 -22.18 6.26
N HIS A 746 -24.00 -22.23 5.31
CA HIS A 746 -22.92 -23.20 5.31
C HIS A 746 -21.95 -22.96 6.46
N LEU A 747 -21.56 -21.72 6.71
CA LEU A 747 -20.69 -21.34 7.81
C LEU A 747 -21.28 -21.81 9.15
N MET A 748 -22.56 -21.49 9.41
CA MET A 748 -23.28 -21.94 10.62
C MET A 748 -23.24 -23.46 10.78
N LYS A 749 -23.55 -24.18 9.71
CA LYS A 749 -23.52 -25.68 9.72
C LYS A 749 -22.10 -26.21 9.99
N TYR A 750 -21.06 -25.62 9.40
CA TYR A 750 -19.68 -26.04 9.61
C TYR A 750 -19.19 -25.77 11.03
N VAL A 751 -19.51 -24.59 11.59
CA VAL A 751 -19.16 -24.23 12.97
C VAL A 751 -19.75 -25.23 13.95
N ILE A 752 -21.02 -25.55 13.80
CA ILE A 752 -21.72 -26.46 14.71
C ILE A 752 -21.23 -27.92 14.57
N ARG A 753 -20.98 -28.40 13.34
CA ARG A 753 -20.44 -29.75 13.09
C ARG A 753 -19.02 -29.96 13.60
N LYS A 754 -18.17 -28.94 13.54
CA LYS A 754 -16.73 -29.03 13.91
C LYS A 754 -16.52 -29.25 15.41
N CYS A 755 -17.50 -28.90 16.26
CA CYS A 755 -17.47 -29.27 17.68
C CYS A 755 -17.45 -30.76 17.92
N PHE A 756 -17.86 -31.59 16.94
CA PHE A 756 -17.80 -33.08 17.07
C PHE A 756 -16.39 -33.64 16.88
N THR A 757 -15.55 -33.03 16.07
CA THR A 757 -14.21 -33.55 15.73
C THR A 757 -13.09 -33.01 16.60
N ASN A 758 -13.25 -31.82 17.23
CA ASN A 758 -12.19 -31.21 18.03
C ASN A 758 -12.04 -31.78 19.46
N VAL A 759 -12.98 -32.62 19.94
CA VAL A 759 -12.79 -33.36 21.20
C VAL A 759 -11.77 -34.52 21.02
N MET A 760 -11.41 -34.87 19.77
CA MET A 760 -10.52 -36.01 19.48
C MET A 760 -9.15 -35.66 18.89
N ASN A 761 -8.86 -34.41 18.52
CA ASN A 761 -7.57 -34.07 17.90
C ASN A 761 -7.06 -32.65 18.31
N GLU A 762 -6.69 -32.49 19.56
CA GLU A 762 -5.78 -31.43 19.99
C GLU A 762 -4.31 -31.82 19.73
N ALA A 763 -3.95 -31.93 18.48
CA ALA A 763 -2.54 -32.06 18.12
C ALA A 763 -2.31 -31.57 16.68
N ASN A 764 -2.11 -30.27 16.53
CA ASN A 764 -1.25 -29.78 15.46
C ASN A 764 -0.84 -28.31 15.71
N PRO A 765 0.43 -27.95 15.49
CA PRO A 765 1.05 -26.75 15.96
C PRO A 765 0.61 -25.49 15.19
N PRO A 766 0.87 -24.29 15.75
CA PRO A 766 0.56 -23.02 15.12
C PRO A 766 1.47 -22.74 13.91
N ILE A 767 1.03 -21.77 13.12
CA ILE A 767 1.60 -21.19 11.90
C ILE A 767 3.10 -21.01 11.93
#